data_d8eb290ce9a59928e9ccf43cc2f7e992
#
_entry.id   d8eb290ce9a59928e9ccf43cc2f7e992
#
_cell.length_a   1.000
_cell.length_b   1.000
_cell.length_c   1.000
_cell.angle_alpha   90.00
_cell.angle_beta   90.00
_cell.angle_gamma   90.00
#
_symmetry.space_group_name_H-M   'P 1'
#
loop_
_entity.id
_entity.type
_entity.pdbx_description
1 polymer ?
#
loop_
_entity_poly.entity_id
_entity_poly.type
_entity_poly.pdbx_seq_one_letter_code
_entity_poly.pdbx_strand_id
1 'polypeptide(L)'
;MVNDLGNTDDLELMPTGGGYMVRRDRLMNELIVKGRKAGIVLLYAPDGFGKTSVLLQYVQEVKSDPTRGPVRIIEADRAIGRELFMQLEVVADELKDKPHSLVAIDNVPNLEQHETEDLIDRIRSLRATGTGVFIVCRPSNRLLIHGLGDSVKVNAQMLKVHAYEYSSWATAFSISTSLDFYRLTQGVPELVSALQTGMYGQGDVAGLLENEIVNVYGAVLADLASLENNLLFTVACLMVLMGEGRIAELEACGVRLSMVDQSIFVRDYPIFGVDPSDRTFRCLGAKDNARLRLRKLVAEIRPELVSRAARILIKAGRCDLAMDLADAFLDRHVILELAGQYGADLALTGHGGDICRAASAMINAEKQEQEPAPAEALGVYLAAVSVCNTKLARYMASVIERAGDQAAHEVDPATWKIAQALTIAFYGDNDLGLPANPVVQEQTSCEVLDMLSAHIEVKRHLTERAEDGNVLAKLKACKAYDCELDIAGILIQADHMLVELFDGSFAKPDERDDKMAQILEALDIRGLKAPSIWLRMVLAARRLLAGLPVTDDVAFGELDRFAVRVRDNQIQLFGLLLEGWQSLAEGRPVNAKFRAAQVLKLADESITYMRENALLLERVAYLRNTSLVSVREEAELLDISKTQVGGSEAWIVALHLAAAGRDSDLAAWMSMNRAGILDPSYRLFARLAMHCLGEPAVRIRKKLPVRELSRYSLRDDFEGESEHLFQAGEVEAVDTIGHIEMRMFGTFRAERDGFPITDKMWRRKKAATLAER
;
A
#
# COMPACT_ATOMS: atom_id res chain seq x y z
N MET A 1 -10.58 -42.62 11.16
CA MET A 1 -11.98 -42.44 11.58
C MET A 1 -12.46 -41.21 10.82
N VAL A 2 -12.87 -41.43 9.59
CA VAL A 2 -13.51 -40.45 8.73
C VAL A 2 -14.64 -41.23 8.08
N ASN A 3 -15.84 -41.14 8.63
CA ASN A 3 -17.10 -41.57 8.01
C ASN A 3 -18.21 -41.17 8.97
N ASP A 4 -18.73 -39.99 8.81
CA ASP A 4 -20.09 -39.53 9.12
C ASP A 4 -20.20 -38.07 8.64
N LEU A 5 -20.09 -37.89 7.32
CA LEU A 5 -20.59 -36.71 6.66
C LEU A 5 -22.02 -37.05 6.26
N GLY A 6 -22.97 -36.56 7.05
CA GLY A 6 -24.40 -36.70 6.82
C GLY A 6 -24.81 -36.26 5.42
N ASN A 7 -25.79 -36.91 4.92
CA ASN A 7 -26.40 -36.76 3.61
C ASN A 7 -26.58 -35.31 3.18
N THR A 8 -26.07 -34.97 2.01
CA THR A 8 -26.22 -33.65 1.36
C THR A 8 -27.64 -33.34 0.87
N ASP A 9 -28.60 -34.24 1.08
CA ASP A 9 -29.98 -34.10 0.58
C ASP A 9 -30.92 -33.27 1.51
N ASP A 10 -30.47 -32.84 2.69
CA ASP A 10 -31.30 -32.12 3.67
C ASP A 10 -31.13 -30.58 3.65
N LEU A 11 -30.48 -30.01 2.64
CA LEU A 11 -30.45 -28.55 2.45
C LEU A 11 -31.70 -28.07 1.70
N GLU A 12 -32.85 -27.98 2.43
CA GLU A 12 -34.03 -27.30 1.92
C GLU A 12 -33.74 -25.80 1.70
N LEU A 13 -33.47 -25.45 0.44
CA LEU A 13 -33.40 -24.06 0.00
C LEU A 13 -34.82 -23.52 -0.15
N MET A 14 -35.21 -22.58 0.71
CA MET A 14 -36.53 -21.95 0.62
C MET A 14 -36.50 -20.78 -0.39
N PRO A 15 -37.41 -20.77 -1.38
CA PRO A 15 -37.56 -19.63 -2.27
C PRO A 15 -38.22 -18.46 -1.53
N THR A 16 -37.48 -17.39 -1.29
CA THR A 16 -38.04 -16.10 -0.94
C THR A 16 -37.87 -15.18 -2.16
N GLY A 17 -38.89 -14.53 -2.59
CA GLY A 17 -39.09 -13.58 -3.69
C GLY A 17 -37.88 -13.04 -4.48
N GLY A 18 -36.93 -13.94 -4.83
CA GLY A 18 -35.73 -13.61 -5.63
C GLY A 18 -34.40 -14.10 -5.06
N GLY A 19 -34.34 -14.68 -3.86
CA GLY A 19 -33.09 -15.20 -3.25
C GLY A 19 -33.31 -16.50 -2.51
N TYR A 20 -32.22 -17.27 -2.34
CA TYR A 20 -32.24 -18.50 -1.53
C TYR A 20 -31.89 -18.18 -0.09
N MET A 21 -32.77 -18.55 0.85
CA MET A 21 -32.51 -18.38 2.28
C MET A 21 -31.89 -19.67 2.85
N VAL A 22 -30.73 -19.54 3.45
CA VAL A 22 -30.03 -20.67 4.04
C VAL A 22 -30.57 -20.95 5.44
N ARG A 23 -30.92 -22.19 5.67
CA ARG A 23 -31.40 -22.66 6.98
C ARG A 23 -30.25 -22.66 8.00
N ARG A 24 -30.49 -22.10 9.17
CA ARG A 24 -29.55 -21.96 10.29
C ARG A 24 -29.91 -22.90 11.42
N ASP A 25 -29.83 -24.22 11.19
CA ASP A 25 -30.35 -25.26 12.09
C ASP A 25 -29.84 -25.12 13.51
N ARG A 26 -28.55 -24.88 13.71
CA ARG A 26 -27.97 -24.72 15.06
C ARG A 26 -28.58 -23.55 15.81
N LEU A 27 -28.64 -22.39 15.15
CA LEU A 27 -29.19 -21.17 15.71
C LEU A 27 -30.69 -21.35 15.99
N MET A 28 -31.45 -21.97 15.07
CA MET A 28 -32.87 -22.24 15.24
C MET A 28 -33.15 -23.21 16.41
N ASN A 29 -32.42 -24.31 16.49
CA ASN A 29 -32.56 -25.27 17.60
C ASN A 29 -32.28 -24.60 18.95
N GLU A 30 -31.26 -23.79 19.05
CA GLU A 30 -30.93 -23.02 20.26
C GLU A 30 -32.04 -22.03 20.61
N LEU A 31 -32.54 -21.26 19.62
CA LEU A 31 -33.58 -20.27 19.82
C LEU A 31 -34.92 -20.91 20.22
N ILE A 32 -35.30 -22.03 19.61
CA ILE A 32 -36.54 -22.75 19.94
C ILE A 32 -36.50 -23.25 21.38
N VAL A 33 -35.41 -23.90 21.77
CA VAL A 33 -35.29 -24.45 23.15
C VAL A 33 -35.25 -23.33 24.20
N LYS A 34 -34.41 -22.33 24.00
CA LYS A 34 -34.26 -21.20 24.95
C LYS A 34 -35.48 -20.29 24.94
N GLY A 35 -36.03 -19.98 23.75
CA GLY A 35 -37.22 -19.15 23.60
C GLY A 35 -38.47 -19.73 24.24
N ARG A 36 -38.67 -21.06 24.16
CA ARG A 36 -39.76 -21.76 24.89
C ARG A 36 -39.68 -21.53 26.41
N LYS A 37 -38.47 -21.56 26.96
CA LYS A 37 -38.27 -21.41 28.42
C LYS A 37 -38.40 -19.94 28.86
N ALA A 38 -37.86 -18.99 28.11
CA ALA A 38 -37.85 -17.58 28.48
C ALA A 38 -39.17 -16.86 28.14
N GLY A 39 -39.87 -17.29 27.08
CA GLY A 39 -41.07 -16.66 26.55
C GLY A 39 -40.84 -15.40 25.75
N ILE A 40 -39.68 -14.81 25.83
CA ILE A 40 -39.28 -13.62 25.03
C ILE A 40 -37.94 -13.92 24.36
N VAL A 41 -37.85 -13.69 23.04
CA VAL A 41 -36.64 -13.70 22.24
C VAL A 41 -36.41 -12.28 21.72
N LEU A 42 -35.27 -11.73 22.01
CA LEU A 42 -34.86 -10.41 21.53
C LEU A 42 -33.63 -10.55 20.63
N LEU A 43 -33.82 -10.26 19.36
CA LEU A 43 -32.79 -10.29 18.36
C LEU A 43 -32.40 -8.84 17.98
N TYR A 44 -31.16 -8.48 18.18
CA TYR A 44 -30.68 -7.12 17.86
C TYR A 44 -29.37 -7.14 17.11
N ALA A 45 -29.34 -6.49 15.94
CA ALA A 45 -28.19 -6.35 15.09
C ALA A 45 -28.39 -5.18 14.12
N PRO A 46 -27.32 -4.62 13.54
CA PRO A 46 -27.45 -3.67 12.44
C PRO A 46 -28.16 -4.29 11.23
N ASP A 47 -28.55 -3.45 10.28
CA ASP A 47 -29.11 -3.94 9.02
C ASP A 47 -28.03 -4.68 8.24
N GLY A 48 -28.43 -5.66 7.42
CA GLY A 48 -27.50 -6.56 6.73
C GLY A 48 -27.05 -7.81 7.52
N PHE A 49 -27.48 -7.96 8.78
CA PHE A 49 -27.16 -9.14 9.59
C PHE A 49 -28.23 -10.25 9.57
N GLY A 50 -29.17 -10.18 8.63
CA GLY A 50 -30.16 -11.23 8.41
C GLY A 50 -31.20 -11.40 9.51
N LYS A 51 -31.53 -10.36 10.27
CA LYS A 51 -32.50 -10.35 11.36
C LYS A 51 -33.86 -10.90 10.93
N THR A 52 -34.46 -10.31 9.89
CA THR A 52 -35.77 -10.71 9.35
C THR A 52 -35.76 -12.15 8.85
N SER A 53 -34.64 -12.57 8.22
CA SER A 53 -34.50 -13.97 7.76
C SER A 53 -34.54 -14.97 8.92
N VAL A 54 -33.88 -14.66 10.03
CA VAL A 54 -33.91 -15.50 11.27
C VAL A 54 -35.28 -15.48 11.88
N LEU A 55 -35.97 -14.34 11.95
CA LEU A 55 -37.34 -14.23 12.44
C LEU A 55 -38.28 -15.08 11.59
N LEU A 56 -38.21 -15.01 10.27
CA LEU A 56 -39.06 -15.81 9.37
C LEU A 56 -38.81 -17.32 9.51
N GLN A 57 -37.55 -17.75 9.64
CA GLN A 57 -37.23 -19.16 9.92
C GLN A 57 -37.82 -19.61 11.25
N TYR A 58 -37.67 -18.81 12.32
CA TYR A 58 -38.24 -19.09 13.61
C TYR A 58 -39.78 -19.21 13.58
N VAL A 59 -40.42 -18.26 12.89
CA VAL A 59 -41.88 -18.28 12.69
C VAL A 59 -42.33 -19.54 11.96
N GLN A 60 -41.61 -19.97 10.94
CA GLN A 60 -41.92 -21.18 10.19
C GLN A 60 -41.78 -22.45 11.03
N GLU A 61 -40.71 -22.56 11.81
CA GLU A 61 -40.51 -23.66 12.73
C GLU A 61 -41.65 -23.73 13.79
N VAL A 62 -42.07 -22.57 14.32
CA VAL A 62 -43.20 -22.51 15.26
C VAL A 62 -44.51 -22.88 14.59
N LYS A 63 -44.78 -22.47 13.37
CA LYS A 63 -45.97 -22.84 12.59
C LYS A 63 -46.01 -24.31 12.23
N SER A 64 -44.87 -24.96 12.07
CA SER A 64 -44.76 -26.41 11.78
C SER A 64 -45.01 -27.28 12.99
N ASP A 65 -44.98 -26.73 14.22
CA ASP A 65 -45.24 -27.45 15.46
C ASP A 65 -46.76 -27.45 15.78
N PRO A 66 -47.47 -28.61 15.65
CA PRO A 66 -48.90 -28.66 15.85
C PRO A 66 -49.33 -28.39 17.31
N THR A 67 -48.40 -28.35 18.26
CA THR A 67 -48.66 -28.04 19.66
C THR A 67 -48.72 -26.53 19.93
N ARG A 68 -48.45 -25.71 18.94
CA ARG A 68 -48.40 -24.26 19.04
C ARG A 68 -49.70 -23.59 18.62
N GLY A 69 -49.94 -22.43 19.24
CA GLY A 69 -51.04 -21.54 18.87
C GLY A 69 -50.71 -20.69 17.62
N PRO A 70 -51.64 -19.83 17.23
CA PRO A 70 -51.46 -18.96 16.06
C PRO A 70 -50.27 -18.02 16.21
N VAL A 71 -49.68 -17.67 15.05
CA VAL A 71 -48.56 -16.73 14.94
C VAL A 71 -49.02 -15.43 14.26
N ARG A 72 -48.68 -14.31 14.85
CA ARG A 72 -48.89 -12.96 14.27
C ARG A 72 -47.59 -12.26 14.10
N ILE A 73 -47.43 -11.60 12.95
CA ILE A 73 -46.24 -10.79 12.59
C ILE A 73 -46.68 -9.35 12.50
N ILE A 74 -45.95 -8.45 13.14
CA ILE A 74 -46.11 -6.99 13.10
C ILE A 74 -44.84 -6.41 12.50
N GLU A 75 -44.96 -5.66 11.39
CA GLU A 75 -43.89 -4.91 10.80
C GLU A 75 -43.85 -3.50 11.41
N ALA A 76 -43.02 -3.30 12.42
CA ALA A 76 -43.04 -2.10 13.25
C ALA A 76 -42.44 -0.86 12.54
N ASP A 77 -41.62 -1.02 11.51
CA ASP A 77 -41.09 0.09 10.71
C ASP A 77 -42.16 0.82 9.88
N ARG A 78 -43.27 0.12 9.55
CA ARG A 78 -44.42 0.69 8.84
C ARG A 78 -45.44 1.28 9.77
N ALA A 79 -45.38 0.93 11.05
CA ALA A 79 -46.31 1.37 12.08
C ALA A 79 -45.61 2.33 13.06
N ILE A 80 -45.59 3.61 12.75
CA ILE A 80 -44.87 4.62 13.55
C ILE A 80 -45.73 5.02 14.79
N GLY A 81 -45.13 4.96 15.97
CA GLY A 81 -45.73 5.47 17.21
C GLY A 81 -47.07 4.80 17.58
N ARG A 82 -48.16 5.53 17.67
CA ARG A 82 -49.51 5.04 18.08
C ARG A 82 -49.99 3.79 17.32
N GLU A 83 -49.63 3.67 16.06
CA GLU A 83 -50.11 2.56 15.22
C GLU A 83 -49.51 1.22 15.65
N LEU A 84 -48.25 1.16 16.05
CA LEU A 84 -47.65 -0.05 16.63
C LEU A 84 -48.37 -0.51 17.90
N PHE A 85 -48.71 0.46 18.78
CA PHE A 85 -49.41 0.16 20.03
C PHE A 85 -50.85 -0.30 19.79
N MET A 86 -51.56 0.28 18.83
CA MET A 86 -52.90 -0.17 18.44
C MET A 86 -52.86 -1.59 17.84
N GLN A 87 -51.88 -1.90 16.98
CA GLN A 87 -51.75 -3.23 16.42
C GLN A 87 -51.44 -4.27 17.53
N LEU A 88 -50.62 -3.92 18.51
CA LEU A 88 -50.33 -4.79 19.66
C LEU A 88 -51.56 -5.03 20.51
N GLU A 89 -52.44 -4.05 20.76
CA GLU A 89 -53.69 -4.20 21.45
C GLU A 89 -54.63 -5.17 20.75
N VAL A 90 -54.84 -4.97 19.45
CA VAL A 90 -55.68 -5.84 18.63
C VAL A 90 -55.18 -7.29 18.66
N VAL A 91 -53.87 -7.46 18.50
CA VAL A 91 -53.26 -8.81 18.55
C VAL A 91 -53.34 -9.40 19.92
N ALA A 92 -53.17 -8.63 20.99
CA ALA A 92 -53.30 -9.11 22.38
C ALA A 92 -54.73 -9.61 22.67
N ASP A 93 -55.76 -8.89 22.25
CA ASP A 93 -57.15 -9.28 22.37
C ASP A 93 -57.47 -10.55 21.54
N GLU A 94 -56.94 -10.61 20.30
CA GLU A 94 -57.10 -11.81 19.43
C GLU A 94 -56.50 -13.09 20.04
N LEU A 95 -55.38 -12.97 20.75
CA LEU A 95 -54.61 -14.08 21.28
C LEU A 95 -54.94 -14.43 22.75
N LYS A 96 -55.79 -13.68 23.43
CA LYS A 96 -56.09 -13.77 24.87
C LYS A 96 -56.44 -15.16 25.35
N ASP A 97 -57.20 -15.91 24.53
CA ASP A 97 -57.67 -17.25 24.88
C ASP A 97 -56.93 -18.38 24.10
N LYS A 98 -55.81 -18.03 23.47
CA LYS A 98 -55.05 -18.97 22.64
C LYS A 98 -53.65 -19.19 23.24
N PRO A 99 -53.49 -20.16 24.15
CA PRO A 99 -52.20 -20.42 24.78
C PRO A 99 -51.15 -20.88 23.73
N HIS A 100 -49.89 -20.64 24.05
CA HIS A 100 -48.75 -20.97 23.19
C HIS A 100 -48.71 -20.26 21.83
N SER A 101 -49.44 -19.15 21.69
CA SER A 101 -49.35 -18.25 20.53
C SER A 101 -48.00 -17.56 20.47
N LEU A 102 -47.64 -17.00 19.28
CA LEU A 102 -46.45 -16.22 19.08
C LEU A 102 -46.78 -14.86 18.44
N VAL A 103 -46.23 -13.79 19.01
CA VAL A 103 -46.20 -12.47 18.41
C VAL A 103 -44.78 -12.18 17.99
N ALA A 104 -44.54 -11.95 16.69
CA ALA A 104 -43.28 -11.58 16.13
C ALA A 104 -43.34 -10.12 15.72
N ILE A 105 -42.46 -9.28 16.26
CA ILE A 105 -42.39 -7.84 15.98
C ILE A 105 -41.07 -7.57 15.25
N ASP A 106 -41.14 -7.27 13.97
CA ASP A 106 -39.95 -7.00 13.17
C ASP A 106 -39.64 -5.49 13.10
N ASN A 107 -38.38 -5.15 13.06
CA ASN A 107 -37.85 -3.80 12.87
C ASN A 107 -38.39 -2.71 13.81
N VAL A 108 -38.39 -2.99 15.11
CA VAL A 108 -38.79 -2.00 16.12
C VAL A 108 -37.90 -0.75 15.96
N PRO A 109 -38.49 0.44 15.67
CA PRO A 109 -37.71 1.67 15.51
C PRO A 109 -37.14 2.17 16.85
N ASN A 110 -36.27 3.15 16.82
CA ASN A 110 -35.86 3.87 18.02
C ASN A 110 -37.04 4.69 18.52
N LEU A 111 -37.59 4.30 19.66
CA LEU A 111 -38.71 4.95 20.33
C LEU A 111 -38.19 5.91 21.40
N GLU A 112 -39.01 6.90 21.76
CA GLU A 112 -38.75 7.73 22.93
C GLU A 112 -38.79 6.90 24.22
N GLN A 113 -38.23 7.42 25.31
CA GLN A 113 -38.12 6.70 26.55
C GLN A 113 -39.50 6.19 27.06
N HIS A 114 -40.52 7.06 27.09
CA HIS A 114 -41.84 6.70 27.54
C HIS A 114 -42.52 5.67 26.63
N GLU A 115 -42.36 5.76 25.32
CA GLU A 115 -42.86 4.78 24.37
C GLU A 115 -42.18 3.43 24.53
N THR A 116 -40.86 3.45 24.80
CA THR A 116 -40.09 2.21 25.06
C THR A 116 -40.57 1.52 26.33
N GLU A 117 -40.82 2.26 27.40
CA GLU A 117 -41.36 1.76 28.65
C GLU A 117 -42.76 1.13 28.46
N ASP A 118 -43.63 1.81 27.71
CA ASP A 118 -44.96 1.32 27.34
C ASP A 118 -44.90 0.03 26.51
N LEU A 119 -43.98 -0.05 25.55
CA LEU A 119 -43.75 -1.25 24.76
C LEU A 119 -43.28 -2.43 25.63
N ILE A 120 -42.34 -2.20 26.54
CA ILE A 120 -41.84 -3.22 27.49
C ILE A 120 -42.98 -3.78 28.33
N ASP A 121 -43.85 -2.91 28.86
CA ASP A 121 -44.98 -3.35 29.72
C ASP A 121 -46.02 -4.16 28.94
N ARG A 122 -46.31 -3.80 27.69
CA ARG A 122 -47.18 -4.56 26.79
C ARG A 122 -46.58 -5.94 26.45
N ILE A 123 -45.28 -6.00 26.17
CA ILE A 123 -44.58 -7.26 25.94
C ILE A 123 -44.64 -8.18 27.18
N ARG A 124 -44.45 -7.61 28.36
CA ARG A 124 -44.56 -8.35 29.62
C ARG A 124 -45.99 -8.86 29.85
N SER A 125 -46.98 -8.05 29.51
CA SER A 125 -48.38 -8.42 29.58
C SER A 125 -48.73 -9.60 28.65
N LEU A 126 -48.26 -9.56 27.39
CA LEU A 126 -48.37 -10.67 26.44
C LEU A 126 -47.72 -11.96 26.97
N ARG A 127 -46.53 -11.86 27.55
CA ARG A 127 -45.86 -13.02 28.18
C ARG A 127 -46.67 -13.61 29.35
N ALA A 128 -47.29 -12.73 30.15
CA ALA A 128 -48.08 -13.15 31.29
C ALA A 128 -49.33 -13.96 30.88
N THR A 129 -49.86 -13.77 29.67
CA THR A 129 -50.96 -14.57 29.10
C THR A 129 -50.47 -15.89 28.47
N GLY A 130 -49.18 -16.20 28.53
CA GLY A 130 -48.61 -17.41 27.93
C GLY A 130 -48.27 -17.29 26.44
N THR A 131 -48.33 -16.08 25.90
CA THR A 131 -47.94 -15.76 24.51
C THR A 131 -46.43 -15.56 24.43
N GLY A 132 -45.75 -16.27 23.52
CA GLY A 132 -44.35 -16.03 23.20
C GLY A 132 -44.19 -14.74 22.40
N VAL A 133 -43.10 -14.03 22.64
CA VAL A 133 -42.80 -12.78 21.90
C VAL A 133 -41.44 -12.88 21.30
N PHE A 134 -41.33 -12.61 19.99
CA PHE A 134 -40.06 -12.47 19.26
C PHE A 134 -39.91 -11.05 18.75
N ILE A 135 -38.85 -10.37 19.15
CA ILE A 135 -38.62 -8.96 18.85
C ILE A 135 -37.35 -8.80 18.08
N VAL A 136 -37.41 -7.99 17.05
CA VAL A 136 -36.24 -7.60 16.23
C VAL A 136 -36.04 -6.08 16.29
N CYS A 137 -34.85 -5.67 16.66
CA CYS A 137 -34.49 -4.23 16.69
C CYS A 137 -33.03 -3.98 16.28
N ARG A 138 -32.64 -2.72 16.27
CA ARG A 138 -31.23 -2.32 16.10
C ARG A 138 -30.51 -2.24 17.44
N PRO A 139 -29.16 -2.33 17.47
CA PRO A 139 -28.36 -2.17 18.70
C PRO A 139 -28.52 -0.80 19.38
N SER A 140 -28.93 0.23 18.62
CA SER A 140 -29.23 1.57 19.16
C SER A 140 -30.43 1.58 20.11
N ASN A 141 -31.35 0.62 20.02
CA ASN A 141 -32.49 0.46 20.92
C ASN A 141 -32.11 -0.03 22.35
N ARG A 142 -31.12 0.65 22.97
CA ARG A 142 -30.51 0.23 24.24
C ARG A 142 -31.54 0.12 25.38
N LEU A 143 -32.46 1.04 25.45
CA LEU A 143 -33.52 1.02 26.50
C LEU A 143 -34.35 -0.24 26.42
N LEU A 144 -34.79 -0.61 25.22
CA LEU A 144 -35.55 -1.86 25.00
C LEU A 144 -34.70 -3.10 25.30
N ILE A 145 -33.45 -3.13 24.87
CA ILE A 145 -32.52 -4.24 25.07
C ILE A 145 -32.23 -4.45 26.58
N HIS A 146 -32.08 -3.39 27.34
CA HIS A 146 -31.85 -3.46 28.78
C HIS A 146 -33.13 -3.71 29.54
N GLY A 147 -34.24 -3.11 29.14
CA GLY A 147 -35.53 -3.25 29.79
C GLY A 147 -36.14 -4.67 29.74
N LEU A 148 -35.76 -5.44 28.71
CA LEU A 148 -36.13 -6.86 28.57
C LEU A 148 -35.04 -7.79 29.13
N GLY A 149 -34.70 -7.64 30.40
CA GLY A 149 -33.63 -8.38 31.06
C GLY A 149 -33.78 -9.90 31.01
N ASP A 150 -35.00 -10.41 31.11
CA ASP A 150 -35.36 -11.86 31.19
C ASP A 150 -35.50 -12.51 29.80
N SER A 151 -35.17 -11.82 28.72
CA SER A 151 -35.25 -12.33 27.35
C SER A 151 -34.04 -13.17 26.94
N VAL A 152 -34.22 -14.07 25.97
CA VAL A 152 -33.12 -14.68 25.23
C VAL A 152 -32.58 -13.63 24.25
N LYS A 153 -31.37 -13.17 24.46
CA LYS A 153 -30.73 -12.14 23.65
C LYS A 153 -29.85 -12.77 22.58
N VAL A 154 -30.08 -12.38 21.33
CA VAL A 154 -29.25 -12.74 20.15
C VAL A 154 -28.69 -11.45 19.56
N ASN A 155 -27.39 -11.33 19.57
CA ASN A 155 -26.67 -10.16 19.08
C ASN A 155 -26.09 -10.38 17.67
N ALA A 156 -25.51 -9.34 17.08
CA ALA A 156 -24.95 -9.38 15.74
C ALA A 156 -23.83 -10.43 15.58
N GLN A 157 -22.97 -10.62 16.60
CA GLN A 157 -21.92 -11.62 16.56
C GLN A 157 -22.48 -13.06 16.45
N MET A 158 -23.59 -13.34 17.12
CA MET A 158 -24.26 -14.65 17.04
C MET A 158 -24.93 -14.87 15.68
N LEU A 159 -25.27 -13.81 14.96
CA LEU A 159 -25.89 -13.88 13.64
C LEU A 159 -24.89 -14.11 12.52
N LYS A 160 -23.59 -13.93 12.76
CA LYS A 160 -22.58 -14.22 11.74
C LYS A 160 -22.63 -15.69 11.33
N VAL A 161 -22.48 -15.94 10.05
CA VAL A 161 -22.35 -17.29 9.48
C VAL A 161 -20.96 -17.82 9.83
N HIS A 162 -20.88 -18.93 10.51
CA HIS A 162 -19.62 -19.52 10.92
C HIS A 162 -18.91 -20.25 9.76
N ALA A 163 -17.60 -20.38 9.84
CA ALA A 163 -16.79 -21.00 8.78
C ALA A 163 -17.24 -22.45 8.47
N TYR A 164 -17.70 -23.22 9.46
CA TYR A 164 -18.20 -24.58 9.25
C TYR A 164 -19.58 -24.60 8.55
N GLU A 165 -20.46 -23.63 8.81
CA GLU A 165 -21.72 -23.47 8.07
C GLU A 165 -21.44 -23.14 6.60
N TYR A 166 -20.36 -22.39 6.36
CA TYR A 166 -19.91 -22.01 5.04
C TYR A 166 -19.44 -23.21 4.21
N SER A 167 -18.80 -24.18 4.84
CA SER A 167 -18.31 -25.39 4.15
C SER A 167 -19.45 -26.19 3.53
N SER A 168 -20.58 -26.32 4.23
CA SER A 168 -21.77 -26.98 3.69
C SER A 168 -22.40 -26.20 2.52
N TRP A 169 -22.35 -24.87 2.57
CA TRP A 169 -22.81 -24.01 1.47
C TRP A 169 -21.88 -24.05 0.27
N ALA A 170 -20.56 -23.97 0.52
CA ALA A 170 -19.57 -24.04 -0.54
C ALA A 170 -19.73 -25.33 -1.36
N THR A 171 -20.02 -26.45 -0.71
CA THR A 171 -20.28 -27.73 -1.37
C THR A 171 -21.59 -27.69 -2.17
N ALA A 172 -22.67 -27.17 -1.60
CA ALA A 172 -23.96 -27.05 -2.28
C ALA A 172 -23.92 -26.13 -3.51
N PHE A 173 -23.03 -25.11 -3.49
CA PHE A 173 -22.91 -24.14 -4.57
C PHE A 173 -21.67 -24.31 -5.45
N SER A 174 -20.97 -25.45 -5.34
CA SER A 174 -19.75 -25.74 -6.14
C SER A 174 -18.63 -24.69 -6.02
N ILE A 175 -18.49 -24.08 -4.85
CA ILE A 175 -17.47 -23.05 -4.56
C ILE A 175 -16.16 -23.74 -4.22
N SER A 176 -15.06 -23.38 -4.91
CA SER A 176 -13.78 -24.09 -4.85
C SER A 176 -13.00 -23.91 -3.52
N THR A 177 -13.24 -22.84 -2.74
CA THR A 177 -12.56 -22.61 -1.46
C THR A 177 -13.48 -21.86 -0.46
N SER A 178 -13.95 -22.54 0.56
CA SER A 178 -14.81 -21.98 1.62
C SER A 178 -14.07 -20.94 2.49
N LEU A 179 -12.76 -21.08 2.64
CA LEU A 179 -11.95 -20.23 3.52
C LEU A 179 -11.76 -18.83 2.97
N ASP A 180 -11.57 -18.68 1.67
CA ASP A 180 -11.35 -17.37 1.03
C ASP A 180 -12.64 -16.55 1.04
N PHE A 181 -13.79 -17.20 0.83
CA PHE A 181 -15.09 -16.54 0.94
C PHE A 181 -15.41 -16.09 2.36
N TYR A 182 -15.05 -16.88 3.36
CA TYR A 182 -15.19 -16.46 4.75
C TYR A 182 -14.31 -15.26 5.08
N ARG A 183 -13.08 -15.22 4.56
CA ARG A 183 -12.18 -14.06 4.72
C ARG A 183 -12.77 -12.80 4.10
N LEU A 184 -13.44 -12.90 2.95
CA LEU A 184 -14.04 -11.77 2.25
C LEU A 184 -15.30 -11.23 2.93
N THR A 185 -16.12 -12.09 3.52
CA THR A 185 -17.41 -11.73 4.13
C THR A 185 -17.37 -11.67 5.65
N GLN A 186 -16.39 -12.34 6.27
CA GLN A 186 -16.30 -12.60 7.71
C GLN A 186 -17.64 -13.12 8.32
N GLY A 187 -18.43 -13.78 7.50
CA GLY A 187 -19.71 -14.35 7.90
C GLY A 187 -20.84 -13.34 8.07
N VAL A 188 -20.73 -12.11 7.56
CA VAL A 188 -21.84 -11.15 7.54
C VAL A 188 -22.88 -11.64 6.54
N PRO A 189 -24.15 -11.92 6.98
CA PRO A 189 -25.14 -12.59 6.15
C PRO A 189 -25.46 -11.91 4.82
N GLU A 190 -25.54 -10.59 4.79
CA GLU A 190 -25.80 -9.82 3.56
C GLU A 190 -24.67 -9.99 2.54
N LEU A 191 -23.40 -9.94 3.01
CA LEU A 191 -22.24 -10.15 2.15
C LEU A 191 -22.18 -11.59 1.61
N VAL A 192 -22.63 -12.55 2.42
CA VAL A 192 -22.76 -13.93 2.00
C VAL A 192 -23.84 -14.08 0.91
N SER A 193 -24.99 -13.42 1.09
CA SER A 193 -26.09 -13.40 0.12
C SER A 193 -25.65 -12.72 -1.20
N ALA A 194 -24.93 -11.62 -1.12
CA ALA A 194 -24.39 -10.91 -2.29
C ALA A 194 -23.43 -11.79 -3.10
N LEU A 195 -22.55 -12.55 -2.43
CA LEU A 195 -21.69 -13.52 -3.10
C LEU A 195 -22.49 -14.58 -3.83
N GLN A 196 -23.53 -15.14 -3.19
CA GLN A 196 -24.39 -16.13 -3.81
C GLN A 196 -25.08 -15.58 -5.05
N THR A 197 -25.67 -14.39 -4.95
CA THR A 197 -26.37 -13.75 -6.07
C THR A 197 -25.42 -13.48 -7.24
N GLY A 198 -24.21 -13.00 -6.96
CA GLY A 198 -23.21 -12.74 -7.98
C GLY A 198 -22.70 -13.99 -8.69
N MET A 199 -22.63 -15.11 -7.99
CA MET A 199 -22.18 -16.39 -8.57
C MET A 199 -23.25 -17.05 -9.48
N TYR A 200 -24.53 -16.85 -9.20
CA TYR A 200 -25.62 -17.37 -10.02
C TYR A 200 -25.94 -16.49 -11.25
N GLY A 201 -25.70 -15.17 -11.12
CA GLY A 201 -25.98 -14.24 -12.18
C GLY A 201 -24.69 -13.88 -12.90
N GLN A 202 -24.18 -14.41 -13.87
CA GLN A 202 -23.02 -14.04 -14.73
C GLN A 202 -22.49 -12.56 -14.60
N GLY A 203 -22.62 -11.97 -13.40
CA GLY A 203 -22.33 -10.59 -13.08
C GLY A 203 -20.95 -10.40 -12.40
N ASP A 204 -20.53 -9.14 -12.26
CA ASP A 204 -19.33 -8.76 -11.52
C ASP A 204 -19.52 -8.99 -10.01
N VAL A 205 -19.15 -10.19 -9.54
CA VAL A 205 -19.22 -10.59 -8.12
C VAL A 205 -18.45 -9.61 -7.21
N ALA A 206 -17.33 -9.09 -7.71
CA ALA A 206 -16.50 -8.17 -6.95
C ALA A 206 -17.21 -6.83 -6.75
N GLY A 207 -17.79 -6.27 -7.79
CA GLY A 207 -18.54 -5.02 -7.72
C GLY A 207 -19.81 -5.11 -6.86
N LEU A 208 -20.52 -6.25 -6.91
CA LEU A 208 -21.66 -6.51 -6.04
C LEU A 208 -21.23 -6.56 -4.56
N LEU A 209 -20.18 -7.31 -4.25
CA LEU A 209 -19.68 -7.41 -2.88
C LEU A 209 -19.18 -6.06 -2.35
N GLU A 210 -18.49 -5.28 -3.17
CA GLU A 210 -18.05 -3.92 -2.80
C GLU A 210 -19.22 -3.00 -2.48
N ASN A 211 -20.30 -3.06 -3.26
CA ASN A 211 -21.52 -2.28 -3.01
C ASN A 211 -22.14 -2.65 -1.67
N GLU A 212 -22.30 -3.96 -1.41
CA GLU A 212 -22.93 -4.42 -0.18
C GLU A 212 -22.06 -4.15 1.06
N ILE A 213 -20.75 -4.21 0.95
CA ILE A 213 -19.85 -3.77 2.03
C ILE A 213 -20.14 -2.31 2.39
N VAL A 214 -20.25 -1.42 1.40
CA VAL A 214 -20.55 0.01 1.64
C VAL A 214 -21.93 0.18 2.27
N ASN A 215 -22.94 -0.55 1.81
CA ASN A 215 -24.30 -0.52 2.36
C ASN A 215 -24.34 -0.95 3.82
N VAL A 216 -23.70 -2.08 4.15
CA VAL A 216 -23.65 -2.59 5.54
C VAL A 216 -22.93 -1.62 6.47
N TYR A 217 -21.79 -1.04 6.05
CA TYR A 217 -21.13 -0.01 6.86
C TYR A 217 -21.97 1.26 6.99
N GLY A 218 -22.63 1.68 5.93
CA GLY A 218 -23.54 2.83 5.95
C GLY A 218 -24.66 2.64 6.99
N ALA A 219 -25.29 1.47 7.01
CA ALA A 219 -26.32 1.11 7.99
C ALA A 219 -25.76 1.06 9.42
N VAL A 220 -24.58 0.50 9.62
CA VAL A 220 -23.90 0.46 10.93
C VAL A 220 -23.54 1.85 11.43
N LEU A 221 -23.01 2.72 10.56
CA LEU A 221 -22.68 4.09 10.92
C LEU A 221 -23.94 4.91 11.23
N ALA A 222 -25.03 4.72 10.50
CA ALA A 222 -26.30 5.36 10.76
C ALA A 222 -26.90 4.93 12.12
N ASP A 223 -26.79 3.65 12.46
CA ASP A 223 -27.23 3.12 13.77
C ASP A 223 -26.38 3.71 14.91
N LEU A 224 -25.05 3.75 14.75
CA LEU A 224 -24.14 4.36 15.72
C LEU A 224 -24.35 5.88 15.88
N ALA A 225 -24.68 6.58 14.79
CA ALA A 225 -24.99 8.01 14.81
C ALA A 225 -26.29 8.33 15.58
N SER A 226 -27.21 7.37 15.67
CA SER A 226 -28.45 7.53 16.44
C SER A 226 -28.28 7.36 17.95
N LEU A 227 -27.09 6.91 18.41
CA LEU A 227 -26.78 6.82 19.83
C LEU A 227 -26.51 8.21 20.41
N GLU A 228 -26.97 8.44 21.64
CA GLU A 228 -26.66 9.69 22.37
C GLU A 228 -25.16 9.88 22.60
N ASN A 229 -24.41 8.78 22.70
CA ASN A 229 -22.96 8.79 22.88
C ASN A 229 -22.25 8.87 21.53
N ASN A 230 -21.81 10.05 21.16
CA ASN A 230 -21.07 10.31 19.92
C ASN A 230 -19.66 9.65 19.88
N LEU A 231 -19.17 9.08 21.01
CA LEU A 231 -17.86 8.46 21.09
C LEU A 231 -17.76 7.22 20.19
N LEU A 232 -18.72 6.29 20.27
CA LEU A 232 -18.70 5.06 19.47
C LEU A 232 -18.78 5.35 17.98
N PHE A 233 -19.60 6.32 17.60
CA PHE A 233 -19.70 6.77 16.21
C PHE A 233 -18.38 7.38 15.72
N THR A 234 -17.77 8.26 16.52
CA THR A 234 -16.45 8.87 16.19
C THR A 234 -15.38 7.80 16.03
N VAL A 235 -15.34 6.82 16.93
CA VAL A 235 -14.40 5.68 16.87
C VAL A 235 -14.63 4.86 15.60
N ALA A 236 -15.88 4.51 15.31
CA ALA A 236 -16.23 3.76 14.10
C ALA A 236 -15.78 4.48 12.82
N CYS A 237 -16.01 5.80 12.75
CA CYS A 237 -15.54 6.62 11.63
C CYS A 237 -14.01 6.59 11.51
N LEU A 238 -13.28 6.74 12.61
CA LEU A 238 -11.81 6.66 12.62
C LEU A 238 -11.33 5.27 12.20
N MET A 239 -11.94 4.19 12.70
CA MET A 239 -11.62 2.82 12.29
C MET A 239 -11.81 2.62 10.78
N VAL A 240 -12.89 3.14 10.19
CA VAL A 240 -13.14 3.08 8.74
C VAL A 240 -12.07 3.85 7.97
N LEU A 241 -11.71 5.06 8.39
CA LEU A 241 -10.67 5.87 7.74
C LEU A 241 -9.30 5.19 7.77
N MET A 242 -8.94 4.60 8.91
CA MET A 242 -7.65 3.91 9.11
C MET A 242 -7.66 2.51 8.47
N GLY A 243 -8.78 1.82 8.47
CA GLY A 243 -8.96 0.47 7.96
C GLY A 243 -8.57 -0.63 8.96
N GLU A 244 -7.38 -0.55 9.53
CA GLU A 244 -6.87 -1.45 10.58
C GLU A 244 -5.86 -0.69 11.45
N GLY A 245 -5.64 -1.19 12.67
CA GLY A 245 -4.69 -0.56 13.58
C GLY A 245 -4.79 -1.09 15.00
N ARG A 246 -4.06 -0.43 15.90
CA ARG A 246 -4.13 -0.71 17.34
C ARG A 246 -5.08 0.27 18.03
N ILE A 247 -5.78 -0.19 19.06
CA ILE A 247 -6.66 0.67 19.87
C ILE A 247 -5.86 1.80 20.53
N ALA A 248 -4.59 1.54 20.88
CA ALA A 248 -3.70 2.57 21.43
C ALA A 248 -3.47 3.75 20.45
N GLU A 249 -3.52 3.51 19.13
CA GLU A 249 -3.41 4.58 18.13
C GLU A 249 -4.63 5.51 18.19
N LEU A 250 -5.84 4.96 18.38
CA LEU A 250 -7.06 5.76 18.60
C LEU A 250 -7.00 6.53 19.92
N GLU A 251 -6.47 5.92 20.99
CA GLU A 251 -6.31 6.54 22.29
C GLU A 251 -5.31 7.70 22.26
N ALA A 252 -4.23 7.60 21.49
CA ALA A 252 -3.25 8.68 21.28
C ALA A 252 -3.88 9.95 20.68
N CYS A 253 -5.07 9.85 20.10
CA CYS A 253 -5.83 10.99 19.58
C CYS A 253 -6.93 11.49 20.50
N GLY A 254 -6.86 11.15 21.77
CA GLY A 254 -7.81 11.60 22.78
C GLY A 254 -9.14 10.85 22.79
N VAL A 255 -9.21 9.70 22.09
CA VAL A 255 -10.38 8.83 22.11
C VAL A 255 -10.11 7.63 23.00
N ARG A 256 -10.58 7.68 24.24
CA ARG A 256 -10.41 6.56 25.18
C ARG A 256 -11.56 5.56 25.04
N LEU A 257 -11.21 4.34 24.65
CA LEU A 257 -12.14 3.21 24.59
C LEU A 257 -12.03 2.37 25.86
N SER A 258 -13.10 2.36 26.65
CA SER A 258 -13.21 1.44 27.77
C SER A 258 -13.34 -0.01 27.28
N MET A 259 -13.10 -0.98 28.17
CA MET A 259 -13.34 -2.39 27.85
C MET A 259 -14.83 -2.68 27.53
N VAL A 260 -15.74 -1.88 28.10
CA VAL A 260 -17.17 -1.96 27.80
C VAL A 260 -17.44 -1.51 26.36
N ASP A 261 -16.84 -0.39 25.93
CA ASP A 261 -17.00 0.09 24.55
C ASP A 261 -16.43 -0.92 23.54
N GLN A 262 -15.26 -1.51 23.81
CA GLN A 262 -14.70 -2.57 22.99
C GLN A 262 -15.62 -3.78 22.89
N SER A 263 -16.23 -4.18 24.01
CA SER A 263 -17.19 -5.30 24.03
C SER A 263 -18.44 -5.02 23.22
N ILE A 264 -18.88 -3.75 23.11
CA ILE A 264 -19.99 -3.34 22.25
C ILE A 264 -19.61 -3.54 20.77
N PHE A 265 -18.42 -3.15 20.36
CA PHE A 265 -17.97 -3.39 18.98
C PHE A 265 -17.91 -4.90 18.65
N VAL A 266 -17.37 -5.72 19.55
CA VAL A 266 -17.28 -7.18 19.34
C VAL A 266 -18.65 -7.82 19.23
N ARG A 267 -19.59 -7.42 20.08
CA ARG A 267 -20.90 -8.06 20.21
C ARG A 267 -21.93 -7.51 19.24
N ASP A 268 -22.03 -6.19 19.14
CA ASP A 268 -23.13 -5.51 18.48
C ASP A 268 -22.77 -5.02 17.07
N TYR A 269 -21.46 -4.74 16.83
CA TYR A 269 -20.94 -4.25 15.56
C TYR A 269 -19.69 -5.02 15.09
N PRO A 270 -19.77 -6.35 14.93
CA PRO A 270 -18.61 -7.20 14.70
C PRO A 270 -17.95 -7.02 13.33
N ILE A 271 -18.45 -6.11 12.48
CA ILE A 271 -17.85 -5.74 11.20
C ILE A 271 -16.53 -4.98 11.37
N PHE A 272 -16.31 -4.35 12.53
CA PHE A 272 -15.06 -3.65 12.82
C PHE A 272 -13.91 -4.56 13.25
N GLY A 273 -14.18 -5.85 13.47
CA GLY A 273 -13.15 -6.85 13.79
C GLY A 273 -12.28 -6.47 14.98
N VAL A 274 -12.87 -5.94 16.05
CA VAL A 274 -12.15 -5.58 17.27
C VAL A 274 -11.73 -6.83 18.02
N ASP A 275 -10.44 -6.94 18.31
CA ASP A 275 -9.88 -7.97 19.19
C ASP A 275 -9.43 -7.33 20.52
N PRO A 276 -10.16 -7.57 21.63
CA PRO A 276 -9.80 -7.00 22.91
C PRO A 276 -8.53 -7.61 23.52
N SER A 277 -8.14 -8.84 23.14
CA SER A 277 -6.94 -9.51 23.66
C SER A 277 -5.67 -8.89 23.11
N ASP A 278 -5.62 -8.66 21.80
CA ASP A 278 -4.49 -8.04 21.12
C ASP A 278 -4.60 -6.51 21.05
N ARG A 279 -5.75 -5.96 21.48
CA ARG A 279 -6.08 -4.54 21.40
C ARG A 279 -5.91 -3.99 19.98
N THR A 280 -6.40 -4.72 18.99
CA THR A 280 -6.39 -4.36 17.57
C THR A 280 -7.79 -4.25 17.00
N PHE A 281 -7.90 -3.62 15.84
CA PHE A 281 -9.12 -3.63 15.04
C PHE A 281 -8.78 -3.81 13.57
N ARG A 282 -9.68 -4.44 12.82
CA ARG A 282 -9.56 -4.63 11.38
C ARG A 282 -10.91 -4.55 10.72
N CYS A 283 -11.17 -3.46 10.01
CA CYS A 283 -12.39 -3.27 9.27
C CYS A 283 -12.49 -4.28 8.12
N LEU A 284 -13.70 -4.77 7.89
CA LEU A 284 -14.04 -5.52 6.71
C LEU A 284 -13.97 -4.63 5.48
N GLY A 285 -13.45 -5.12 4.41
CA GLY A 285 -13.36 -4.35 3.18
C GLY A 285 -12.04 -4.62 2.51
N ALA A 286 -12.06 -5.60 1.68
CA ALA A 286 -10.84 -6.23 1.23
C ALA A 286 -10.26 -5.63 -0.04
N LYS A 287 -10.97 -4.80 -0.80
CA LYS A 287 -10.46 -4.26 -2.05
C LYS A 287 -10.39 -2.74 -2.00
N ASP A 288 -9.39 -2.20 -2.65
CA ASP A 288 -9.08 -0.76 -2.68
C ASP A 288 -10.30 0.12 -3.03
N ASN A 289 -11.18 -0.35 -3.90
CA ASN A 289 -12.38 0.39 -4.31
C ASN A 289 -13.42 0.52 -3.19
N ALA A 290 -13.75 -0.58 -2.48
CA ALA A 290 -14.69 -0.53 -1.35
C ALA A 290 -14.14 0.37 -0.24
N ARG A 291 -12.83 0.27 0.05
CA ARG A 291 -12.16 1.09 1.05
C ARG A 291 -12.22 2.57 0.71
N LEU A 292 -11.95 2.93 -0.54
CA LEU A 292 -12.03 4.32 -0.99
C LEU A 292 -13.45 4.88 -0.85
N ARG A 293 -14.48 4.10 -1.23
CA ARG A 293 -15.88 4.49 -1.11
C ARG A 293 -16.33 4.64 0.35
N LEU A 294 -15.86 3.75 1.24
CA LEU A 294 -16.11 3.84 2.67
C LEU A 294 -15.48 5.08 3.29
N ARG A 295 -14.22 5.35 2.93
CA ARG A 295 -13.53 6.59 3.36
C ARG A 295 -14.25 7.83 2.87
N LYS A 296 -14.73 7.82 1.62
CA LYS A 296 -15.53 8.92 1.05
C LYS A 296 -16.82 9.13 1.84
N LEU A 297 -17.55 8.07 2.15
CA LEU A 297 -18.77 8.13 2.98
C LEU A 297 -18.49 8.81 4.32
N VAL A 298 -17.41 8.41 5.01
CA VAL A 298 -17.04 9.01 6.31
C VAL A 298 -16.57 10.45 6.14
N ALA A 299 -15.81 10.77 5.09
CA ALA A 299 -15.35 12.14 4.82
C ALA A 299 -16.51 13.10 4.51
N GLU A 300 -17.60 12.63 3.90
CA GLU A 300 -18.81 13.40 3.67
C GLU A 300 -19.60 13.65 4.96
N ILE A 301 -19.64 12.68 5.87
CA ILE A 301 -20.37 12.77 7.13
C ILE A 301 -19.58 13.54 8.21
N ARG A 302 -18.28 13.29 8.32
CA ARG A 302 -17.39 13.81 9.37
C ARG A 302 -16.04 14.24 8.80
N PRO A 303 -15.99 15.30 7.97
CA PRO A 303 -14.76 15.75 7.29
C PRO A 303 -13.63 16.09 8.27
N GLU A 304 -13.92 16.58 9.46
CA GLU A 304 -12.93 16.91 10.48
C GLU A 304 -12.15 15.69 11.02
N LEU A 305 -12.68 14.47 10.86
CA LEU A 305 -12.00 13.26 11.30
C LEU A 305 -10.93 12.81 10.31
N VAL A 306 -10.97 13.26 9.06
CA VAL A 306 -9.99 12.86 8.04
C VAL A 306 -8.59 13.37 8.39
N SER A 307 -8.45 14.66 8.71
CA SER A 307 -7.16 15.23 9.15
C SER A 307 -6.67 14.59 10.45
N ARG A 308 -7.59 14.29 11.36
CA ARG A 308 -7.28 13.61 12.62
C ARG A 308 -6.76 12.19 12.36
N ALA A 309 -7.41 11.42 11.49
CA ALA A 309 -6.97 10.09 11.10
C ALA A 309 -5.59 10.13 10.41
N ALA A 310 -5.35 11.08 9.52
CA ALA A 310 -4.05 11.26 8.87
C ALA A 310 -2.93 11.50 9.89
N ARG A 311 -3.13 12.40 10.87
CA ARG A 311 -2.15 12.65 11.96
C ARG A 311 -1.88 11.41 12.82
N ILE A 312 -2.91 10.60 13.11
CA ILE A 312 -2.75 9.33 13.82
C ILE A 312 -1.84 8.39 13.03
N LEU A 313 -2.13 8.24 11.75
CA LEU A 313 -1.41 7.34 10.87
C LEU A 313 0.07 7.73 10.74
N ILE A 314 0.37 9.04 10.60
CA ILE A 314 1.76 9.52 10.57
C ILE A 314 2.49 9.18 11.88
N LYS A 315 1.87 9.47 13.04
CA LYS A 315 2.45 9.14 14.35
C LYS A 315 2.65 7.64 14.57
N ALA A 316 1.82 6.82 13.95
CA ALA A 316 1.94 5.35 13.95
C ALA A 316 2.95 4.82 12.92
N GLY A 317 3.67 5.70 12.19
CA GLY A 317 4.62 5.32 11.14
C GLY A 317 3.95 4.78 9.86
N ARG A 318 2.65 5.04 9.66
CA ARG A 318 1.86 4.56 8.52
C ARG A 318 1.62 5.69 7.51
N CYS A 319 2.73 6.33 7.09
CA CYS A 319 2.69 7.54 6.26
C CYS A 319 2.03 7.33 4.90
N ASP A 320 2.22 6.16 4.26
CA ASP A 320 1.56 5.85 2.98
C ASP A 320 0.04 5.96 3.08
N LEU A 321 -0.54 5.36 4.14
CA LEU A 321 -1.98 5.40 4.35
C LEU A 321 -2.48 6.80 4.71
N ALA A 322 -1.68 7.56 5.46
CA ALA A 322 -1.99 8.94 5.81
C ALA A 322 -2.04 9.83 4.57
N MET A 323 -1.05 9.69 3.69
CA MET A 323 -0.97 10.48 2.46
C MET A 323 -2.00 10.06 1.42
N ASP A 324 -2.31 8.76 1.29
CA ASP A 324 -3.44 8.28 0.48
C ASP A 324 -4.77 8.90 0.95
N LEU A 325 -4.95 9.03 2.27
CA LEU A 325 -6.14 9.64 2.84
C LEU A 325 -6.15 11.17 2.62
N ALA A 326 -5.01 11.82 2.83
CA ALA A 326 -4.85 13.25 2.64
C ALA A 326 -5.06 13.66 1.17
N ASP A 327 -4.44 12.97 0.23
CA ASP A 327 -4.53 13.27 -1.20
C ASP A 327 -5.95 13.09 -1.75
N ALA A 328 -6.71 12.14 -1.19
CA ALA A 328 -8.07 11.85 -1.65
C ALA A 328 -9.14 12.81 -1.07
N PHE A 329 -8.95 13.30 0.17
CA PHE A 329 -10.04 13.92 0.92
C PHE A 329 -9.69 15.23 1.64
N LEU A 330 -8.39 15.59 1.75
CA LEU A 330 -8.01 16.82 2.42
C LEU A 330 -7.79 17.97 1.44
N ASP A 331 -8.04 19.17 1.92
CA ASP A 331 -7.62 20.38 1.23
C ASP A 331 -6.08 20.48 1.24
N ARG A 332 -5.55 21.12 0.22
CA ARG A 332 -4.11 21.36 0.05
C ARG A 332 -3.50 22.11 1.23
N HIS A 333 -4.25 23.03 1.83
CA HIS A 333 -3.82 23.74 3.05
C HIS A 333 -3.55 22.78 4.20
N VAL A 334 -4.41 21.79 4.41
CA VAL A 334 -4.22 20.78 5.47
C VAL A 334 -3.02 19.89 5.17
N ILE A 335 -2.76 19.58 3.89
CA ILE A 335 -1.57 18.83 3.49
C ILE A 335 -0.30 19.63 3.81
N LEU A 336 -0.29 20.94 3.59
CA LEU A 336 0.85 21.80 3.95
C LEU A 336 1.00 21.95 5.47
N GLU A 337 -0.09 22.04 6.21
CA GLU A 337 -0.06 22.01 7.68
C GLU A 337 0.58 20.71 8.20
N LEU A 338 0.19 19.56 7.61
CA LEU A 338 0.81 18.26 7.91
C LEU A 338 2.31 18.25 7.55
N ALA A 339 2.68 18.83 6.42
CA ALA A 339 4.07 18.98 6.02
C ALA A 339 4.85 19.86 7.01
N GLY A 340 4.28 20.95 7.50
CA GLY A 340 4.88 21.80 8.51
C GLY A 340 5.14 21.07 9.84
N GLN A 341 4.24 20.16 10.22
CA GLN A 341 4.36 19.39 11.45
C GLN A 341 5.22 18.13 11.35
N TYR A 342 5.21 17.46 10.20
CA TYR A 342 5.79 16.13 9.98
C TYR A 342 6.62 16.03 8.69
N GLY A 343 7.11 17.15 8.17
CA GLY A 343 7.76 17.21 6.85
C GLY A 343 8.99 16.30 6.74
N ALA A 344 9.80 16.20 7.80
CA ALA A 344 10.95 15.32 7.83
C ALA A 344 10.55 13.84 7.77
N ASP A 345 9.56 13.42 8.58
CA ASP A 345 9.05 12.05 8.60
C ASP A 345 8.43 11.66 7.24
N LEU A 346 7.64 12.56 6.67
CA LEU A 346 7.00 12.36 5.37
C LEU A 346 8.02 12.32 4.23
N ALA A 347 9.07 13.14 4.29
CA ALA A 347 10.16 13.10 3.32
C ALA A 347 10.95 11.79 3.40
N LEU A 348 11.30 11.31 4.61
CA LEU A 348 11.98 10.04 4.84
C LEU A 348 11.18 8.84 4.33
N THR A 349 9.86 8.87 4.51
CA THR A 349 8.98 7.80 4.05
C THR A 349 8.62 7.87 2.56
N GLY A 350 9.21 8.85 1.82
CA GLY A 350 9.08 8.95 0.36
C GLY A 350 7.89 9.76 -0.14
N HIS A 351 7.21 10.52 0.74
CA HIS A 351 6.05 11.36 0.37
C HIS A 351 6.43 12.79 -0.02
N GLY A 352 7.71 13.05 -0.21
CA GLY A 352 8.19 14.36 -0.67
C GLY A 352 7.52 14.83 -1.97
N GLY A 353 7.30 13.91 -2.92
CA GLY A 353 6.63 14.21 -4.18
C GLY A 353 5.17 14.64 -4.03
N ASP A 354 4.41 14.03 -3.12
CA ASP A 354 3.01 14.36 -2.86
C ASP A 354 2.89 15.76 -2.23
N ILE A 355 3.77 16.06 -1.27
CA ILE A 355 3.87 17.40 -0.65
C ILE A 355 4.23 18.44 -1.71
N CYS A 356 5.23 18.18 -2.55
CA CYS A 356 5.63 19.09 -3.63
C CYS A 356 4.50 19.35 -4.62
N ARG A 357 3.71 18.34 -4.94
CA ARG A 357 2.53 18.47 -5.81
C ARG A 357 1.47 19.37 -5.20
N ALA A 358 1.13 19.16 -3.92
CA ALA A 358 0.17 19.99 -3.20
C ALA A 358 0.63 21.46 -3.15
N ALA A 359 1.88 21.71 -2.78
CA ALA A 359 2.48 23.03 -2.73
C ALA A 359 2.51 23.72 -4.10
N SER A 360 2.98 23.04 -5.14
CA SER A 360 3.02 23.58 -6.51
C SER A 360 1.64 23.92 -7.05
N ALA A 361 0.64 23.13 -6.71
CA ALA A 361 -0.73 23.37 -7.12
C ALA A 361 -1.34 24.60 -6.41
N MET A 362 -0.97 24.88 -5.15
CA MET A 362 -1.36 26.12 -4.46
C MET A 362 -0.69 27.34 -5.08
N ILE A 363 0.61 27.30 -5.25
CA ILE A 363 1.37 28.42 -5.84
C ILE A 363 0.82 28.82 -7.22
N ASN A 364 0.40 27.82 -8.02
CA ASN A 364 -0.14 28.07 -9.37
C ASN A 364 -1.61 28.52 -9.36
N ALA A 365 -2.42 28.10 -8.39
CA ALA A 365 -3.83 28.45 -8.31
C ALA A 365 -4.05 29.86 -7.75
N GLU A 366 -3.26 30.21 -6.77
CA GLU A 366 -3.34 31.48 -6.08
C GLU A 366 -2.35 32.47 -6.69
N LYS A 367 -2.68 33.05 -7.84
CA LYS A 367 -1.93 34.22 -8.36
C LYS A 367 -1.95 35.42 -7.38
N GLN A 368 -2.57 35.29 -6.24
CA GLN A 368 -2.69 36.30 -5.17
C GLN A 368 -2.94 35.64 -3.80
N GLU A 369 -2.13 36.01 -2.82
CA GLU A 369 -2.47 36.37 -1.46
C GLU A 369 -2.09 35.48 -0.27
N GLN A 370 -1.74 34.21 -0.35
CA GLN A 370 -1.22 33.56 0.89
C GLN A 370 0.03 32.72 0.60
N GLU A 371 1.16 33.28 1.01
CA GLU A 371 2.38 32.48 1.14
C GLU A 371 2.20 31.46 2.26
N PRO A 372 2.75 30.22 2.14
CA PRO A 372 2.71 29.26 3.22
C PRO A 372 3.38 29.80 4.49
N ALA A 373 2.89 29.39 5.66
CA ALA A 373 3.52 29.73 6.92
C ALA A 373 4.99 29.22 6.96
N PRO A 374 5.90 29.87 7.71
CA PRO A 374 7.30 29.48 7.74
C PRO A 374 7.54 27.99 8.07
N ALA A 375 6.76 27.42 9.00
CA ALA A 375 6.84 26.00 9.34
C ALA A 375 6.39 25.10 8.17
N GLU A 376 5.31 25.49 7.46
CA GLU A 376 4.84 24.79 6.28
C GLU A 376 5.87 24.87 5.15
N ALA A 377 6.43 26.08 4.93
CA ALA A 377 7.48 26.30 3.94
C ALA A 377 8.71 25.45 4.23
N LEU A 378 9.12 25.28 5.49
CA LEU A 378 10.22 24.40 5.88
C LEU A 378 9.89 22.93 5.57
N GLY A 379 8.71 22.46 5.93
CA GLY A 379 8.29 21.08 5.63
C GLY A 379 8.27 20.79 4.12
N VAL A 380 7.74 21.71 3.32
CA VAL A 380 7.76 21.62 1.86
C VAL A 380 9.19 21.70 1.31
N TYR A 381 10.06 22.51 1.90
CA TYR A 381 11.46 22.60 1.54
C TYR A 381 12.20 21.28 1.73
N LEU A 382 12.05 20.64 2.90
CA LEU A 382 12.61 19.32 3.18
C LEU A 382 12.11 18.27 2.18
N ALA A 383 10.81 18.30 1.91
CA ALA A 383 10.21 17.43 0.91
C ALA A 383 10.79 17.69 -0.50
N ALA A 384 10.93 18.94 -0.90
CA ALA A 384 11.48 19.32 -2.21
C ALA A 384 12.94 18.89 -2.36
N VAL A 385 13.74 19.03 -1.32
CA VAL A 385 15.13 18.56 -1.30
C VAL A 385 15.19 17.04 -1.42
N SER A 386 14.34 16.31 -0.70
CA SER A 386 14.33 14.84 -0.71
C SER A 386 14.02 14.23 -2.09
N VAL A 387 13.28 14.95 -2.94
CA VAL A 387 12.93 14.53 -4.31
C VAL A 387 13.64 15.33 -5.41
N CYS A 388 14.64 16.11 -5.05
CA CYS A 388 15.41 16.94 -5.98
C CYS A 388 14.57 17.93 -6.82
N ASN A 389 13.55 18.52 -6.21
CA ASN A 389 12.78 19.60 -6.82
C ASN A 389 13.42 20.96 -6.48
N THR A 390 14.50 21.29 -7.19
CA THR A 390 15.32 22.51 -6.96
C THR A 390 14.53 23.80 -7.01
N LYS A 391 13.62 23.94 -7.98
CA LYS A 391 12.82 25.17 -8.16
C LYS A 391 11.93 25.44 -6.95
N LEU A 392 11.24 24.41 -6.46
CA LEU A 392 10.36 24.53 -5.31
C LEU A 392 11.18 24.74 -4.04
N ALA A 393 12.31 24.04 -3.87
CA ALA A 393 13.21 24.23 -2.73
C ALA A 393 13.69 25.69 -2.64
N ARG A 394 14.20 26.27 -3.73
CA ARG A 394 14.62 27.68 -3.76
C ARG A 394 13.48 28.64 -3.43
N TYR A 395 12.29 28.39 -4.00
CA TYR A 395 11.14 29.22 -3.72
C TYR A 395 10.77 29.17 -2.23
N MET A 396 10.71 27.99 -1.61
CA MET A 396 10.39 27.85 -0.18
C MET A 396 11.45 28.44 0.73
N ALA A 397 12.74 28.30 0.37
CA ALA A 397 13.83 28.99 1.07
C ALA A 397 13.62 30.52 1.06
N SER A 398 13.27 31.11 -0.08
CA SER A 398 12.99 32.54 -0.18
C SER A 398 11.76 32.99 0.61
N VAL A 399 10.73 32.11 0.76
CA VAL A 399 9.56 32.38 1.61
C VAL A 399 9.99 32.47 3.08
N ILE A 400 10.80 31.53 3.57
CA ILE A 400 11.30 31.52 4.96
C ILE A 400 12.19 32.75 5.21
N GLU A 401 13.10 33.09 4.30
CA GLU A 401 13.96 34.26 4.44
C GLU A 401 13.16 35.57 4.48
N ARG A 402 12.13 35.72 3.67
CA ARG A 402 11.24 36.89 3.68
C ARG A 402 10.41 37.04 4.95
N ALA A 403 10.06 35.90 5.56
CA ALA A 403 9.31 35.92 6.82
C ALA A 403 10.12 36.49 8.01
N GLY A 404 11.46 36.51 7.93
CA GLY A 404 12.33 37.20 8.89
C GLY A 404 12.07 36.79 10.34
N ASP A 405 11.67 37.77 11.17
CA ASP A 405 11.45 37.55 12.62
C ASP A 405 10.31 36.55 12.90
N GLN A 406 9.32 36.44 12.04
CA GLN A 406 8.25 35.43 12.20
C GLN A 406 8.83 34.02 12.04
N ALA A 407 9.71 33.80 11.06
CA ALA A 407 10.37 32.53 10.86
C ALA A 407 11.22 32.12 12.10
N ALA A 408 11.86 33.10 12.74
CA ALA A 408 12.67 32.83 13.94
C ALA A 408 11.85 32.29 15.12
N HIS A 409 10.55 32.52 15.18
CA HIS A 409 9.66 32.00 16.18
C HIS A 409 8.98 30.69 15.83
N GLU A 410 8.73 30.46 14.54
CA GLU A 410 7.97 29.29 14.04
C GLU A 410 8.89 28.15 13.59
N VAL A 411 10.08 28.45 13.09
CA VAL A 411 11.04 27.48 12.56
C VAL A 411 12.17 27.29 13.56
N ASP A 412 12.44 26.03 13.92
CA ASP A 412 13.62 25.70 14.73
C ASP A 412 14.90 26.09 13.97
N PRO A 413 15.74 26.99 14.52
CA PRO A 413 16.94 27.47 13.84
C PRO A 413 17.95 26.37 13.50
N ALA A 414 18.02 25.30 14.31
CA ALA A 414 18.91 24.18 14.06
C ALA A 414 18.41 23.38 12.85
N THR A 415 17.11 23.08 12.79
CA THR A 415 16.46 22.41 11.65
C THR A 415 16.66 23.20 10.37
N TRP A 416 16.50 24.54 10.44
CA TRP A 416 16.68 25.40 9.26
C TRP A 416 18.14 25.41 8.77
N LYS A 417 19.12 25.49 9.66
CA LYS A 417 20.55 25.43 9.30
C LYS A 417 20.93 24.12 8.64
N ILE A 418 20.37 23.00 9.14
CA ILE A 418 20.60 21.67 8.55
C ILE A 418 19.98 21.59 7.17
N ALA A 419 18.74 22.06 7.01
CA ALA A 419 18.06 22.10 5.74
C ALA A 419 18.85 22.94 4.72
N GLN A 420 19.39 24.09 5.12
CA GLN A 420 20.26 24.92 4.29
C GLN A 420 21.57 24.22 3.93
N ALA A 421 22.22 23.57 4.89
CA ALA A 421 23.46 22.82 4.66
C ALA A 421 23.24 21.69 3.65
N LEU A 422 22.12 20.99 3.76
CA LEU A 422 21.71 19.94 2.82
C LEU A 422 21.50 20.50 1.41
N THR A 423 20.89 21.67 1.28
CA THR A 423 20.67 22.30 -0.03
C THR A 423 21.98 22.68 -0.70
N ILE A 424 22.91 23.29 0.04
CA ILE A 424 24.24 23.62 -0.50
C ILE A 424 24.99 22.36 -0.90
N ALA A 425 24.95 21.33 -0.05
CA ALA A 425 25.58 20.06 -0.34
C ALA A 425 24.97 19.38 -1.58
N PHE A 426 23.66 19.54 -1.80
CA PHE A 426 22.92 18.90 -2.89
C PHE A 426 23.07 19.59 -4.24
N TYR A 427 23.10 20.92 -4.25
CA TYR A 427 22.99 21.70 -5.48
C TYR A 427 24.24 22.53 -5.81
N GLY A 428 25.23 22.54 -4.92
CA GLY A 428 26.48 23.23 -5.14
C GLY A 428 26.37 24.75 -5.40
N ASP A 429 25.22 25.34 -5.08
CA ASP A 429 24.86 26.66 -5.60
C ASP A 429 25.06 27.76 -4.57
N ASN A 430 26.05 28.61 -4.81
CA ASN A 430 26.30 29.84 -4.03
C ASN A 430 25.26 30.94 -4.29
N ASP A 431 24.34 30.77 -5.25
CA ASP A 431 23.36 31.79 -5.64
C ASP A 431 22.32 32.11 -4.56
N LEU A 432 22.21 31.23 -3.50
CA LEU A 432 21.33 31.49 -2.38
C LEU A 432 21.93 32.45 -1.33
N GLY A 433 23.14 33.01 -1.54
CA GLY A 433 23.78 33.91 -0.57
C GLY A 433 24.17 33.25 0.75
N LEU A 434 24.13 31.93 0.82
CA LEU A 434 24.42 31.16 2.03
C LEU A 434 25.94 31.04 2.24
N PRO A 435 26.42 31.00 3.49
CA PRO A 435 27.86 30.91 3.76
C PRO A 435 28.43 29.61 3.20
N ALA A 436 29.55 29.72 2.49
CA ALA A 436 30.19 28.68 1.70
C ALA A 436 30.64 27.40 2.44
N ASN A 437 30.53 27.33 3.77
CA ASN A 437 30.84 26.15 4.57
C ASN A 437 30.05 26.15 5.89
N PRO A 438 28.82 25.68 5.92
CA PRO A 438 28.23 25.31 7.20
C PRO A 438 28.91 24.02 7.63
N VAL A 439 29.80 24.12 8.60
CA VAL A 439 30.32 22.96 9.32
C VAL A 439 29.12 22.36 10.05
N VAL A 440 28.53 21.30 9.51
CA VAL A 440 27.52 20.49 10.19
C VAL A 440 28.24 19.69 11.27
N GLN A 441 28.68 20.39 12.34
CA GLN A 441 29.29 19.78 13.53
C GLN A 441 28.35 19.79 14.72
N GLU A 442 27.24 20.51 14.67
CA GLU A 442 26.23 20.45 15.72
C GLU A 442 25.32 19.25 15.49
N GLN A 443 25.48 18.22 16.31
CA GLN A 443 24.51 17.14 16.41
C GLN A 443 23.15 17.78 16.77
N THR A 444 22.18 17.59 15.91
CA THR A 444 20.82 18.03 16.20
C THR A 444 20.23 17.19 17.33
N SER A 445 19.39 17.80 18.14
CA SER A 445 18.59 17.08 19.11
C SER A 445 17.46 16.23 18.47
N CYS A 446 17.37 16.24 17.14
CA CYS A 446 16.32 15.57 16.36
C CYS A 446 16.91 14.42 15.54
N GLU A 447 16.73 13.21 16.04
CA GLU A 447 17.20 11.95 15.44
C GLU A 447 16.69 11.75 14.01
N VAL A 448 15.45 12.18 13.73
CA VAL A 448 14.82 12.10 12.39
C VAL A 448 15.54 12.98 11.36
N LEU A 449 16.00 14.16 11.77
CA LEU A 449 16.73 15.06 10.87
C LEU A 449 18.14 14.57 10.56
N ASP A 450 18.83 13.97 11.54
CA ASP A 450 20.14 13.36 11.31
C ASP A 450 20.04 12.21 10.32
N MET A 451 18.98 11.42 10.41
CA MET A 451 18.69 10.32 9.47
C MET A 451 18.31 10.82 8.08
N LEU A 452 17.42 11.81 8.00
CA LEU A 452 17.06 12.44 6.73
C LEU A 452 18.29 13.04 6.06
N SER A 453 19.16 13.68 6.83
CA SER A 453 20.43 14.23 6.36
C SER A 453 21.32 13.15 5.73
N ALA A 454 21.49 12.03 6.43
CA ALA A 454 22.29 10.90 5.93
C ALA A 454 21.67 10.27 4.67
N HIS A 455 20.36 10.06 4.66
CA HIS A 455 19.63 9.51 3.50
C HIS A 455 19.72 10.44 2.28
N ILE A 456 19.53 11.74 2.45
CA ILE A 456 19.67 12.73 1.39
C ILE A 456 21.11 12.74 0.84
N GLU A 457 22.11 12.60 1.69
CA GLU A 457 23.51 12.56 1.26
C GLU A 457 23.80 11.30 0.40
N VAL A 458 23.20 10.16 0.70
CA VAL A 458 23.25 8.96 -0.15
C VAL A 458 22.55 9.21 -1.49
N LYS A 459 21.36 9.78 -1.47
CA LYS A 459 20.65 10.15 -2.71
C LYS A 459 21.43 11.13 -3.57
N ARG A 460 22.19 12.02 -2.95
CA ARG A 460 23.09 12.92 -3.68
C ARG A 460 24.10 12.17 -4.53
N HIS A 461 24.66 11.04 -4.07
CA HIS A 461 25.54 10.21 -4.89
C HIS A 461 24.89 9.72 -6.19
N LEU A 462 23.55 9.57 -6.18
CA LEU A 462 22.80 9.21 -7.39
C LEU A 462 22.52 10.40 -8.31
N THR A 463 22.70 11.63 -7.84
CA THR A 463 22.42 12.85 -8.60
C THR A 463 23.68 13.46 -9.15
N GLU A 464 24.67 13.64 -8.30
CA GLU A 464 25.92 14.33 -8.56
C GLU A 464 27.11 13.45 -8.21
N ARG A 465 28.23 13.82 -8.80
CA ARG A 465 29.51 13.20 -8.52
C ARG A 465 29.98 13.59 -7.13
N ALA A 466 29.92 12.68 -6.16
CA ALA A 466 30.40 12.97 -4.81
C ALA A 466 31.90 12.76 -4.67
N GLU A 467 32.60 13.78 -4.24
CA GLU A 467 34.05 13.73 -4.04
C GLU A 467 34.48 13.19 -2.66
N ASP A 468 33.55 13.07 -1.70
CA ASP A 468 33.86 12.74 -0.29
C ASP A 468 33.59 11.30 0.08
N GLY A 469 34.64 10.50 0.28
CA GLY A 469 34.58 9.11 0.76
C GLY A 469 34.09 8.93 2.22
N ASN A 470 33.36 9.86 2.80
CA ASN A 470 33.00 9.86 4.23
C ASN A 470 31.52 9.54 4.52
N VAL A 471 30.71 9.26 3.49
CA VAL A 471 29.26 8.98 3.65
C VAL A 471 29.04 7.72 4.47
N LEU A 472 29.85 6.68 4.24
CA LEU A 472 29.79 5.44 5.00
C LEU A 472 30.06 5.63 6.51
N ALA A 473 31.03 6.49 6.84
CA ALA A 473 31.32 6.84 8.23
C ALA A 473 30.16 7.62 8.88
N LYS A 474 29.53 8.52 8.14
CA LYS A 474 28.37 9.29 8.60
C LYS A 474 27.16 8.39 8.84
N LEU A 475 26.87 7.45 7.92
CA LEU A 475 25.80 6.47 8.10
C LEU A 475 26.01 5.61 9.36
N LYS A 476 27.25 5.15 9.59
CA LYS A 476 27.60 4.38 10.79
C LYS A 476 27.54 5.20 12.09
N ALA A 477 27.72 6.51 12.01
CA ALA A 477 27.62 7.40 13.14
C ALA A 477 26.17 7.75 13.55
N CYS A 478 25.20 7.49 12.67
CA CYS A 478 23.78 7.69 13.00
C CYS A 478 23.36 6.74 14.13
N LYS A 479 22.75 7.26 15.19
CA LYS A 479 22.23 6.45 16.30
C LYS A 479 21.22 5.40 15.86
N ALA A 480 20.44 5.70 14.81
CA ALA A 480 19.49 4.78 14.21
C ALA A 480 20.13 3.54 13.56
N TYR A 481 21.44 3.56 13.29
CA TYR A 481 22.14 2.43 12.69
C TYR A 481 22.03 1.14 13.50
N ASP A 482 21.98 1.27 14.83
CA ASP A 482 21.86 0.15 15.77
C ASP A 482 20.40 -0.24 16.06
N CYS A 483 19.42 0.55 15.59
CA CYS A 483 18.00 0.32 15.81
C CYS A 483 17.43 -0.61 14.73
N GLU A 484 17.54 -1.92 14.93
CA GLU A 484 17.20 -2.96 13.93
C GLU A 484 15.73 -2.99 13.46
N LEU A 485 14.80 -2.37 14.18
CA LEU A 485 13.36 -2.48 13.92
C LEU A 485 12.66 -1.14 13.67
N ASP A 486 13.38 -0.04 13.73
CA ASP A 486 12.82 1.27 13.41
C ASP A 486 12.93 1.56 11.91
N ILE A 487 11.93 2.24 11.34
CA ILE A 487 11.88 2.60 9.90
C ILE A 487 13.16 3.29 9.48
N ALA A 488 13.65 4.12 10.33
CA ALA A 488 14.85 4.89 10.16
C ALA A 488 16.11 4.04 10.13
N GLY A 489 16.24 3.11 11.04
CA GLY A 489 17.35 2.14 11.04
C GLY A 489 17.33 1.28 9.76
N ILE A 490 16.15 0.91 9.29
CA ILE A 490 15.96 0.15 8.04
C ILE A 490 16.44 0.96 6.82
N LEU A 491 16.04 2.23 6.72
CA LEU A 491 16.49 3.10 5.62
C LEU A 491 18.00 3.31 5.63
N ILE A 492 18.57 3.59 6.80
CA ILE A 492 20.03 3.77 6.95
C ILE A 492 20.79 2.47 6.59
N GLN A 493 20.26 1.30 6.92
CA GLN A 493 20.88 0.04 6.51
C GLN A 493 20.79 -0.19 5.00
N ALA A 494 19.66 0.15 4.36
CA ALA A 494 19.52 0.09 2.92
C ALA A 494 20.50 1.05 2.22
N ASP A 495 20.63 2.28 2.74
CA ASP A 495 21.56 3.28 2.24
C ASP A 495 23.03 2.83 2.43
N HIS A 496 23.35 2.23 3.56
CA HIS A 496 24.66 1.63 3.78
C HIS A 496 25.00 0.57 2.75
N MET A 497 24.07 -0.33 2.45
CA MET A 497 24.27 -1.35 1.42
C MET A 497 24.48 -0.72 0.04
N LEU A 498 23.75 0.34 -0.29
CA LEU A 498 23.90 1.05 -1.57
C LEU A 498 25.29 1.68 -1.68
N VAL A 499 25.79 2.33 -0.61
CA VAL A 499 27.14 2.92 -0.59
C VAL A 499 28.20 1.83 -0.71
N GLU A 500 28.03 0.68 -0.05
CA GLU A 500 28.94 -0.47 -0.24
C GLU A 500 28.99 -0.93 -1.71
N LEU A 501 27.85 -0.89 -2.42
CA LEU A 501 27.81 -1.21 -3.85
C LEU A 501 28.61 -0.23 -4.69
N PHE A 502 28.50 1.08 -4.40
CA PHE A 502 29.28 2.10 -5.08
C PHE A 502 30.78 1.98 -4.80
N ASP A 503 31.17 1.73 -3.56
CA ASP A 503 32.57 1.55 -3.19
C ASP A 503 33.19 0.25 -3.72
N GLY A 504 32.37 -0.67 -4.21
CA GLY A 504 32.80 -1.98 -4.66
C GLY A 504 33.22 -2.92 -3.53
N SER A 505 32.94 -2.58 -2.28
CA SER A 505 33.15 -3.43 -1.09
C SER A 505 31.99 -4.42 -0.91
N PHE A 506 31.79 -5.25 -1.89
CA PHE A 506 30.66 -6.18 -1.93
C PHE A 506 30.89 -7.37 -1.04
N ALA A 507 30.15 -7.51 0.06
CA ALA A 507 30.13 -8.70 0.89
C ALA A 507 29.24 -9.80 0.29
N LYS A 508 29.60 -11.08 0.50
CA LYS A 508 28.83 -12.23 0.01
C LYS A 508 27.34 -12.15 0.38
N PRO A 509 26.41 -12.67 -0.47
CA PRO A 509 24.97 -12.48 -0.31
C PRO A 509 24.33 -13.10 0.94
N ASP A 510 24.90 -14.12 1.51
CA ASP A 510 24.23 -15.20 2.22
C ASP A 510 23.58 -14.84 3.58
N GLU A 511 24.20 -14.05 4.46
CA GLU A 511 23.59 -13.74 5.77
C GLU A 511 22.79 -12.42 5.78
N ARG A 512 23.24 -11.44 4.98
CA ARG A 512 22.57 -10.13 4.93
C ARG A 512 21.28 -10.17 4.12
N ASP A 513 21.20 -11.02 3.09
CA ASP A 513 20.01 -11.10 2.24
C ASP A 513 18.82 -11.71 3.00
N ASP A 514 19.04 -12.66 3.90
CA ASP A 514 18.00 -13.22 4.78
C ASP A 514 17.47 -12.16 5.76
N LYS A 515 18.36 -11.35 6.34
CA LYS A 515 17.97 -10.23 7.20
C LYS A 515 17.18 -9.19 6.43
N MET A 516 17.56 -8.88 5.18
CA MET A 516 16.87 -7.93 4.33
C MET A 516 15.49 -8.43 3.89
N ALA A 517 15.32 -9.73 3.66
CA ALA A 517 14.00 -10.30 3.40
C ALA A 517 13.05 -10.12 4.60
N GLN A 518 13.53 -10.32 5.83
CA GLN A 518 12.76 -10.07 7.04
C GLN A 518 12.37 -8.57 7.18
N ILE A 519 13.29 -7.67 6.83
CA ILE A 519 13.05 -6.23 6.85
C ILE A 519 12.00 -5.85 5.80
N LEU A 520 12.09 -6.39 4.57
CA LEU A 520 11.10 -6.17 3.53
C LEU A 520 9.71 -6.63 3.96
N GLU A 521 9.61 -7.81 4.55
CA GLU A 521 8.34 -8.31 5.10
C GLU A 521 7.79 -7.35 6.17
N ALA A 522 8.63 -6.86 7.07
CA ALA A 522 8.23 -5.90 8.09
C ALA A 522 7.77 -4.55 7.52
N LEU A 523 8.39 -4.06 6.44
CA LEU A 523 7.98 -2.84 5.74
C LEU A 523 6.64 -3.03 5.02
N ASP A 524 6.47 -4.16 4.33
CA ASP A 524 5.25 -4.49 3.59
C ASP A 524 4.05 -4.68 4.55
N ILE A 525 4.26 -5.34 5.69
CA ILE A 525 3.24 -5.48 6.74
C ILE A 525 2.82 -4.10 7.28
N ARG A 526 3.77 -3.17 7.41
CA ARG A 526 3.49 -1.80 7.87
C ARG A 526 2.91 -0.89 6.80
N GLY A 527 2.87 -1.32 5.54
CA GLY A 527 2.40 -0.56 4.39
C GLY A 527 3.35 0.56 3.96
N LEU A 528 4.63 0.46 4.29
CA LEU A 528 5.67 1.46 3.98
C LEU A 528 6.27 1.18 2.60
N LYS A 529 5.55 1.55 1.56
CA LYS A 529 5.90 1.22 0.16
C LYS A 529 7.20 1.86 -0.31
N ALA A 530 7.44 3.14 -0.02
CA ALA A 530 8.63 3.84 -0.52
C ALA A 530 9.94 3.26 0.02
N PRO A 531 10.10 3.03 1.34
CA PRO A 531 11.26 2.33 1.88
C PRO A 531 11.40 0.91 1.35
N SER A 532 10.29 0.17 1.22
CA SER A 532 10.29 -1.20 0.66
C SER A 532 10.82 -1.19 -0.78
N ILE A 533 10.37 -0.28 -1.63
CA ILE A 533 10.82 -0.16 -3.01
C ILE A 533 12.30 0.24 -3.09
N TRP A 534 12.74 1.17 -2.26
CA TRP A 534 14.14 1.56 -2.18
C TRP A 534 15.04 0.37 -1.85
N LEU A 535 14.70 -0.39 -0.82
CA LEU A 535 15.43 -1.59 -0.43
C LEU A 535 15.41 -2.66 -1.53
N ARG A 536 14.28 -2.88 -2.19
CA ARG A 536 14.17 -3.81 -3.33
C ARG A 536 15.10 -3.42 -4.48
N MET A 537 15.22 -2.12 -4.80
CA MET A 537 16.17 -1.64 -5.82
C MET A 537 17.63 -1.93 -5.44
N VAL A 538 17.98 -1.70 -4.18
CA VAL A 538 19.33 -1.99 -3.68
C VAL A 538 19.63 -3.48 -3.77
N LEU A 539 18.67 -4.34 -3.39
CA LEU A 539 18.81 -5.79 -3.52
C LEU A 539 18.90 -6.23 -4.98
N ALA A 540 18.13 -5.63 -5.88
CA ALA A 540 18.23 -5.90 -7.31
C ALA A 540 19.61 -5.56 -7.86
N ALA A 541 20.16 -4.40 -7.49
CA ALA A 541 21.51 -4.00 -7.88
C ALA A 541 22.57 -5.00 -7.37
N ARG A 542 22.44 -5.47 -6.13
CA ARG A 542 23.32 -6.52 -5.57
C ARG A 542 23.23 -7.82 -6.38
N ARG A 543 22.03 -8.30 -6.67
CA ARG A 543 21.83 -9.52 -7.45
C ARG A 543 22.39 -9.40 -8.85
N LEU A 544 22.18 -8.28 -9.53
CA LEU A 544 22.79 -8.02 -10.84
C LEU A 544 24.32 -8.06 -10.79
N LEU A 545 24.94 -7.47 -9.75
CA LEU A 545 26.39 -7.50 -9.57
C LEU A 545 26.92 -8.91 -9.24
N ALA A 546 26.11 -9.72 -8.59
CA ALA A 546 26.42 -11.12 -8.30
C ALA A 546 26.16 -12.06 -9.49
N GLY A 547 25.62 -11.55 -10.61
CA GLY A 547 25.24 -12.38 -11.75
C GLY A 547 24.04 -13.28 -11.48
N LEU A 548 23.26 -12.99 -10.44
CA LEU A 548 22.06 -13.73 -10.08
C LEU A 548 20.83 -13.16 -10.76
N PRO A 549 19.83 -13.99 -11.11
CA PRO A 549 18.58 -13.48 -11.68
C PRO A 549 17.87 -12.56 -10.69
N VAL A 550 17.35 -11.44 -11.20
CA VAL A 550 16.49 -10.57 -10.43
C VAL A 550 15.13 -11.27 -10.33
N THR A 551 14.68 -11.53 -9.12
CA THR A 551 13.42 -12.26 -8.87
C THR A 551 12.19 -11.38 -9.12
N ASP A 552 11.04 -12.00 -9.38
CA ASP A 552 9.76 -11.31 -9.64
C ASP A 552 9.31 -10.39 -8.49
N ASP A 553 9.79 -10.66 -7.26
CA ASP A 553 9.52 -9.80 -6.09
C ASP A 553 10.12 -8.39 -6.21
N VAL A 554 11.03 -8.20 -7.17
CA VAL A 554 11.65 -6.91 -7.52
C VAL A 554 11.23 -6.50 -8.94
N ALA A 555 9.96 -6.70 -9.28
CA ALA A 555 9.45 -6.33 -10.61
C ALA A 555 9.63 -4.83 -10.86
N PHE A 556 10.62 -4.46 -11.68
CA PHE A 556 10.91 -3.06 -12.04
C PHE A 556 9.70 -2.33 -12.62
N GLY A 557 8.75 -3.04 -13.25
CA GLY A 557 7.51 -2.46 -13.75
C GLY A 557 6.58 -1.92 -12.65
N GLU A 558 6.59 -2.50 -11.46
CA GLU A 558 5.87 -1.95 -10.30
C GLU A 558 6.64 -0.78 -9.68
N LEU A 559 7.97 -0.87 -9.65
CA LEU A 559 8.85 0.21 -9.20
C LEU A 559 8.65 1.48 -10.02
N ASP A 560 8.59 1.35 -11.35
CA ASP A 560 8.36 2.50 -12.25
C ASP A 560 6.98 3.14 -12.00
N ARG A 561 5.93 2.33 -11.89
CA ARG A 561 4.57 2.83 -11.57
C ARG A 561 4.52 3.55 -10.23
N PHE A 562 5.22 3.03 -9.25
CA PHE A 562 5.29 3.65 -7.93
C PHE A 562 6.10 4.95 -7.95
N ALA A 563 7.26 4.96 -8.58
CA ALA A 563 8.11 6.14 -8.72
C ALA A 563 7.38 7.29 -9.43
N VAL A 564 6.63 6.97 -10.49
CA VAL A 564 5.75 7.93 -11.18
C VAL A 564 4.65 8.46 -10.24
N ARG A 565 4.06 7.60 -9.43
CA ARG A 565 3.01 7.97 -8.46
C ARG A 565 3.52 8.91 -7.37
N VAL A 566 4.67 8.59 -6.77
CA VAL A 566 5.29 9.41 -5.70
C VAL A 566 6.12 10.56 -6.25
N ARG A 567 6.33 10.62 -7.58
CA ARG A 567 7.15 11.63 -8.28
C ARG A 567 8.57 11.76 -7.72
N ASP A 568 9.13 10.65 -7.28
CA ASP A 568 10.54 10.57 -6.93
C ASP A 568 11.36 10.27 -8.19
N ASN A 569 11.90 11.33 -8.79
CA ASN A 569 12.66 11.21 -10.02
C ASN A 569 13.92 10.37 -9.86
N GLN A 570 14.54 10.33 -8.69
CA GLN A 570 15.77 9.54 -8.47
C GLN A 570 15.44 8.05 -8.43
N ILE A 571 14.37 7.65 -7.71
CA ILE A 571 13.90 6.27 -7.70
C ILE A 571 13.57 5.83 -9.12
N GLN A 572 12.87 6.67 -9.87
CA GLN A 572 12.52 6.36 -11.26
C GLN A 572 13.75 6.19 -12.14
N LEU A 573 14.67 7.14 -12.12
CA LEU A 573 15.88 7.11 -12.97
C LEU A 573 16.78 5.93 -12.62
N PHE A 574 16.99 5.66 -11.33
CA PHE A 574 17.80 4.55 -10.87
C PHE A 574 17.16 3.20 -11.22
N GLY A 575 15.85 3.04 -11.04
CA GLY A 575 15.11 1.86 -11.44
C GLY A 575 15.22 1.58 -12.95
N LEU A 576 15.06 2.62 -13.80
CA LEU A 576 15.21 2.51 -15.24
C LEU A 576 16.64 2.10 -15.65
N LEU A 577 17.66 2.62 -14.97
CA LEU A 577 19.05 2.21 -15.20
C LEU A 577 19.27 0.74 -14.87
N LEU A 578 18.80 0.29 -13.69
CA LEU A 578 18.93 -1.11 -13.27
C LEU A 578 18.19 -2.06 -14.20
N GLU A 579 16.99 -1.70 -14.63
CA GLU A 579 16.22 -2.48 -15.62
C GLU A 579 16.95 -2.55 -16.97
N GLY A 580 17.56 -1.45 -17.38
CA GLY A 580 18.39 -1.43 -18.57
C GLY A 580 19.59 -2.39 -18.47
N TRP A 581 20.30 -2.38 -17.35
CA TRP A 581 21.43 -3.28 -17.10
C TRP A 581 20.99 -4.75 -17.00
N GLN A 582 19.85 -5.03 -16.34
CA GLN A 582 19.26 -6.35 -16.34
C GLN A 582 18.94 -6.83 -17.76
N SER A 583 18.26 -5.98 -18.55
CA SER A 583 17.93 -6.32 -19.94
C SER A 583 19.19 -6.63 -20.76
N LEU A 584 20.28 -5.92 -20.51
CA LEU A 584 21.55 -6.16 -21.20
C LEU A 584 22.20 -7.47 -20.75
N ALA A 585 22.18 -7.79 -19.47
CA ALA A 585 22.66 -9.06 -18.92
C ALA A 585 21.87 -10.26 -19.48
N GLU A 586 20.57 -10.09 -19.70
CA GLU A 586 19.69 -11.08 -20.31
C GLU A 586 19.79 -11.14 -21.85
N GLY A 587 20.71 -10.42 -22.47
CA GLY A 587 20.91 -10.43 -23.91
C GLY A 587 19.90 -9.63 -24.73
N ARG A 588 19.25 -8.63 -24.11
CA ARG A 588 18.26 -7.74 -24.73
C ARG A 588 18.77 -6.30 -24.90
N PRO A 589 19.76 -6.04 -25.78
CA PRO A 589 20.42 -4.74 -25.92
C PRO A 589 19.49 -3.62 -26.41
N VAL A 590 18.45 -3.96 -27.19
CA VAL A 590 17.47 -2.98 -27.67
C VAL A 590 16.66 -2.40 -26.50
N ASN A 591 16.25 -3.24 -25.56
CA ASN A 591 15.52 -2.80 -24.36
C ASN A 591 16.44 -1.93 -23.48
N ALA A 592 17.70 -2.34 -23.30
CA ALA A 592 18.67 -1.57 -22.56
C ALA A 592 18.87 -0.15 -23.15
N LYS A 593 19.01 -0.06 -24.48
CA LYS A 593 19.10 1.23 -25.18
C LYS A 593 17.84 2.08 -24.98
N PHE A 594 16.67 1.46 -25.01
CA PHE A 594 15.42 2.18 -24.79
C PHE A 594 15.34 2.75 -23.37
N ARG A 595 15.72 1.96 -22.34
CA ARG A 595 15.76 2.44 -20.95
C ARG A 595 16.77 3.57 -20.76
N ALA A 596 17.95 3.47 -21.36
CA ALA A 596 18.93 4.55 -21.37
C ALA A 596 18.35 5.85 -21.97
N ALA A 597 17.68 5.76 -23.11
CA ALA A 597 17.02 6.91 -23.75
C ALA A 597 15.89 7.51 -22.88
N GLN A 598 15.13 6.68 -22.14
CA GLN A 598 14.15 7.17 -21.19
C GLN A 598 14.80 7.97 -20.05
N VAL A 599 15.91 7.47 -19.47
CA VAL A 599 16.66 8.20 -18.44
C VAL A 599 17.14 9.53 -18.97
N LEU A 600 17.76 9.56 -20.15
CA LEU A 600 18.26 10.80 -20.78
C LEU A 600 17.15 11.83 -21.05
N LYS A 601 15.94 11.37 -21.32
CA LYS A 601 14.76 12.22 -21.54
C LYS A 601 14.18 12.76 -20.24
N LEU A 602 14.16 11.97 -19.17
CA LEU A 602 13.53 12.31 -17.89
C LEU A 602 14.47 13.08 -16.96
N ALA A 603 15.78 12.77 -17.02
CA ALA A 603 16.77 13.44 -16.18
C ALA A 603 17.00 14.86 -16.63
N ASP A 604 16.84 15.83 -15.72
CA ASP A 604 17.23 17.21 -15.90
C ASP A 604 18.75 17.31 -16.13
N GLU A 605 19.20 18.39 -16.74
CA GLU A 605 20.64 18.64 -16.99
C GLU A 605 21.46 18.69 -15.69
N SER A 606 20.85 19.08 -14.59
CA SER A 606 21.46 19.06 -13.25
C SER A 606 21.72 17.67 -12.69
N ILE A 607 21.05 16.63 -13.21
CA ILE A 607 21.21 15.23 -12.76
C ILE A 607 22.33 14.57 -13.61
N THR A 608 23.54 15.09 -13.49
CA THR A 608 24.67 14.72 -14.35
C THR A 608 25.05 13.24 -14.23
N TYR A 609 25.11 12.72 -13.00
CA TYR A 609 25.53 11.34 -12.73
C TYR A 609 24.62 10.28 -13.40
N MET A 610 23.30 10.42 -13.26
CA MET A 610 22.36 9.49 -13.90
C MET A 610 22.41 9.57 -15.43
N ARG A 611 22.57 10.77 -15.97
CA ARG A 611 22.72 10.97 -17.42
C ARG A 611 23.98 10.32 -17.96
N GLU A 612 25.11 10.48 -17.29
CA GLU A 612 26.39 9.88 -17.67
C GLU A 612 26.34 8.34 -17.65
N ASN A 613 25.69 7.77 -16.61
CA ASN A 613 25.52 6.31 -16.53
C ASN A 613 24.50 5.78 -17.56
N ALA A 614 23.52 6.58 -17.96
CA ALA A 614 22.63 6.22 -19.07
C ALA A 614 23.38 6.21 -20.42
N LEU A 615 24.27 7.16 -20.63
CA LEU A 615 25.15 7.16 -21.81
C LEU A 615 26.08 5.92 -21.82
N LEU A 616 26.65 5.56 -20.67
CA LEU A 616 27.43 4.34 -20.53
C LEU A 616 26.62 3.10 -20.88
N LEU A 617 25.39 2.97 -20.33
CA LEU A 617 24.48 1.87 -20.66
C LEU A 617 24.14 1.83 -22.17
N GLU A 618 23.82 2.98 -22.77
CA GLU A 618 23.55 3.07 -24.20
C GLU A 618 24.71 2.57 -25.03
N ARG A 619 25.95 2.96 -24.67
CA ARG A 619 27.17 2.56 -25.38
C ARG A 619 27.48 1.09 -25.23
N VAL A 620 27.29 0.52 -24.04
CA VAL A 620 27.46 -0.92 -23.84
C VAL A 620 26.41 -1.73 -24.60
N ALA A 621 25.16 -1.24 -24.65
CA ALA A 621 24.12 -1.85 -25.46
C ALA A 621 24.43 -1.81 -26.96
N TYR A 622 25.00 -0.68 -27.43
CA TYR A 622 25.51 -0.56 -28.80
C TYR A 622 26.60 -1.60 -29.09
N LEU A 623 27.62 -1.70 -28.23
CA LEU A 623 28.73 -2.64 -28.40
C LEU A 623 28.26 -4.11 -28.42
N ARG A 624 27.21 -4.44 -27.74
CA ARG A 624 26.58 -5.79 -27.77
C ARG A 624 25.83 -6.08 -29.06
N ASN A 625 25.37 -5.06 -29.78
CA ASN A 625 24.48 -5.21 -30.94
C ASN A 625 25.15 -4.83 -32.28
N THR A 626 26.39 -4.35 -32.28
CA THR A 626 27.05 -3.83 -33.48
C THR A 626 28.15 -4.76 -33.96
N SER A 627 28.37 -4.80 -35.28
CA SER A 627 29.49 -5.53 -35.87
C SER A 627 30.84 -4.97 -35.44
N LEU A 628 31.86 -5.79 -35.37
CA LEU A 628 33.22 -5.41 -35.02
C LEU A 628 33.80 -4.30 -35.94
N VAL A 629 33.39 -4.26 -37.21
CA VAL A 629 33.81 -3.27 -38.19
C VAL A 629 33.29 -1.88 -37.80
N SER A 630 32.00 -1.74 -37.47
CA SER A 630 31.41 -0.48 -37.02
C SER A 630 32.03 0.02 -35.71
N VAL A 631 32.26 -0.89 -34.75
CA VAL A 631 32.94 -0.54 -33.49
C VAL A 631 34.34 -0.01 -33.73
N ARG A 632 35.07 -0.59 -34.68
CA ARG A 632 36.43 -0.13 -35.05
C ARG A 632 36.41 1.25 -35.65
N GLU A 633 35.50 1.52 -36.59
CA GLU A 633 35.32 2.84 -37.21
C GLU A 633 34.95 3.89 -36.16
N GLU A 634 34.03 3.59 -35.28
CA GLU A 634 33.63 4.50 -34.19
C GLU A 634 34.76 4.75 -33.20
N ALA A 635 35.57 3.75 -32.86
CA ALA A 635 36.76 3.92 -32.01
C ALA A 635 37.83 4.79 -32.65
N GLU A 636 37.87 4.84 -33.98
CA GLU A 636 38.78 5.77 -34.73
C GLU A 636 38.25 7.20 -34.71
N LEU A 637 36.95 7.41 -34.66
CA LEU A 637 36.32 8.74 -34.57
C LEU A 637 36.38 9.32 -33.14
N LEU A 638 36.57 8.49 -32.13
CA LEU A 638 36.75 8.95 -30.76
C LEU A 638 38.10 9.69 -30.67
N ASP A 639 38.06 10.96 -30.29
CA ASP A 639 39.25 11.82 -30.19
C ASP A 639 40.15 11.39 -29.03
N ILE A 640 41.08 10.48 -29.32
CA ILE A 640 42.05 9.96 -28.35
C ILE A 640 43.05 11.06 -27.92
N SER A 641 43.08 12.19 -28.62
CA SER A 641 43.95 13.34 -28.29
C SER A 641 43.42 14.15 -27.10
N LYS A 642 42.17 13.97 -26.67
CA LYS A 642 41.65 14.58 -25.45
C LYS A 642 42.44 14.10 -24.24
N THR A 643 43.12 15.03 -23.61
CA THR A 643 44.13 14.74 -22.59
C THR A 643 43.57 14.34 -21.24
N GLN A 644 42.37 14.80 -20.86
CA GLN A 644 41.69 14.40 -19.66
C GLN A 644 40.18 14.55 -19.84
N VAL A 645 39.46 13.45 -19.64
CA VAL A 645 37.97 13.43 -19.57
C VAL A 645 37.55 12.87 -18.24
N GLY A 646 36.43 13.37 -17.73
CA GLY A 646 35.87 12.94 -16.48
C GLY A 646 34.80 11.87 -16.66
N GLY A 647 34.43 11.25 -15.57
CA GLY A 647 33.21 10.46 -15.45
C GLY A 647 33.11 9.27 -16.37
N SER A 648 31.92 9.04 -16.88
CA SER A 648 31.59 7.88 -17.73
C SER A 648 32.30 7.93 -19.09
N GLU A 649 32.72 9.10 -19.57
CA GLU A 649 33.37 9.24 -20.87
C GLU A 649 34.70 8.47 -20.93
N ALA A 650 35.45 8.46 -19.82
CA ALA A 650 36.68 7.67 -19.71
C ALA A 650 36.43 6.17 -19.91
N TRP A 651 35.33 5.67 -19.32
CA TRP A 651 34.90 4.29 -19.48
C TRP A 651 34.35 3.98 -20.86
N ILE A 652 33.55 4.89 -21.45
CA ILE A 652 32.99 4.73 -22.80
C ILE A 652 34.09 4.52 -23.80
N VAL A 653 35.13 5.39 -23.80
CA VAL A 653 36.24 5.26 -24.71
C VAL A 653 37.05 4.01 -24.47
N ALA A 654 37.32 3.65 -23.19
CA ALA A 654 38.06 2.43 -22.87
C ALA A 654 37.31 1.16 -23.37
N LEU A 655 35.99 1.11 -23.23
CA LEU A 655 35.15 0.00 -23.71
C LEU A 655 35.17 -0.12 -25.24
N HIS A 656 35.08 1.00 -25.97
CA HIS A 656 35.18 1.02 -27.44
C HIS A 656 36.56 0.57 -27.93
N LEU A 657 37.64 1.05 -27.33
CA LEU A 657 38.99 0.62 -27.67
C LEU A 657 39.22 -0.87 -27.40
N ALA A 658 38.70 -1.37 -26.27
CA ALA A 658 38.76 -2.78 -25.94
C ALA A 658 37.96 -3.65 -26.92
N ALA A 659 36.74 -3.24 -27.26
CA ALA A 659 35.89 -3.93 -28.23
C ALA A 659 36.49 -3.92 -29.66
N ALA A 660 37.15 -2.83 -30.06
CA ALA A 660 37.85 -2.71 -31.33
C ALA A 660 39.20 -3.45 -31.38
N GLY A 661 39.64 -4.07 -30.25
CA GLY A 661 40.91 -4.78 -30.18
C GLY A 661 42.15 -3.88 -30.20
N ARG A 662 42.03 -2.59 -29.87
CA ARG A 662 43.13 -1.58 -29.94
C ARG A 662 43.90 -1.54 -28.61
N ASP A 663 44.62 -2.61 -28.28
CA ASP A 663 45.24 -2.81 -26.96
C ASP A 663 46.30 -1.76 -26.57
N SER A 664 47.08 -1.25 -27.56
CA SER A 664 48.07 -0.17 -27.34
C SER A 664 47.41 1.14 -26.96
N ASP A 665 46.35 1.50 -27.69
CA ASP A 665 45.61 2.74 -27.48
C ASP A 665 44.81 2.68 -26.19
N LEU A 666 44.22 1.53 -25.89
CA LEU A 666 43.56 1.27 -24.61
C LEU A 666 44.51 1.47 -23.42
N ALA A 667 45.76 0.96 -23.51
CA ALA A 667 46.73 1.13 -22.45
C ALA A 667 47.15 2.59 -22.27
N ALA A 668 47.39 3.33 -23.40
CA ALA A 668 47.69 4.76 -23.38
C ALA A 668 46.52 5.56 -22.78
N TRP A 669 45.28 5.30 -23.22
CA TRP A 669 44.08 5.96 -22.75
C TRP A 669 43.85 5.75 -21.25
N MET A 670 43.91 4.52 -20.76
CA MET A 670 43.71 4.20 -19.35
C MET A 670 44.79 4.79 -18.45
N SER A 671 46.03 4.92 -18.95
CA SER A 671 47.12 5.61 -18.23
C SER A 671 46.86 7.10 -18.12
N MET A 672 46.45 7.71 -19.23
CA MET A 672 46.17 9.16 -19.32
C MET A 672 44.96 9.58 -18.49
N ASN A 673 43.90 8.77 -18.52
CA ASN A 673 42.63 9.05 -17.84
C ASN A 673 42.47 8.21 -16.53
N ARG A 674 43.57 7.89 -15.88
CA ARG A 674 43.60 7.02 -14.69
C ARG A 674 42.66 7.51 -13.59
N ALA A 675 42.55 8.81 -13.36
CA ALA A 675 41.68 9.39 -12.35
C ALA A 675 40.21 9.12 -12.66
N GLY A 676 39.75 9.28 -13.89
CA GLY A 676 38.39 8.98 -14.31
C GLY A 676 38.06 7.47 -14.29
N ILE A 677 39.03 6.64 -14.72
CA ILE A 677 38.84 5.18 -14.70
C ILE A 677 38.75 4.61 -13.25
N LEU A 678 39.49 5.17 -12.31
CA LEU A 678 39.53 4.72 -10.92
C LEU A 678 38.57 5.50 -10.02
N ASP A 679 37.76 6.38 -10.57
CA ASP A 679 36.77 7.14 -9.82
C ASP A 679 35.74 6.19 -9.16
N PRO A 680 35.65 6.20 -7.83
CA PRO A 680 34.73 5.32 -7.10
C PRO A 680 33.28 5.47 -7.54
N SER A 681 32.84 6.67 -7.92
CA SER A 681 31.45 6.96 -8.29
C SER A 681 30.96 6.13 -9.49
N TYR A 682 31.84 5.71 -10.38
CA TYR A 682 31.49 4.91 -11.57
C TYR A 682 31.71 3.42 -11.42
N ARG A 683 32.24 2.94 -10.30
CA ARG A 683 32.56 1.51 -10.09
C ARG A 683 31.37 0.60 -10.31
N LEU A 684 30.21 0.94 -9.75
CA LEU A 684 28.99 0.13 -9.87
C LEU A 684 28.67 -0.16 -11.34
N PHE A 685 28.53 0.90 -12.12
CA PHE A 685 28.10 0.80 -13.52
C PHE A 685 29.23 0.29 -14.43
N ALA A 686 30.49 0.61 -14.13
CA ALA A 686 31.63 0.05 -14.83
C ALA A 686 31.76 -1.47 -14.61
N ARG A 687 31.48 -1.98 -13.41
CA ARG A 687 31.39 -3.43 -13.13
C ARG A 687 30.31 -4.09 -13.95
N LEU A 688 29.10 -3.51 -13.98
CA LEU A 688 27.99 -3.99 -14.79
C LEU A 688 28.35 -3.99 -16.30
N ALA A 689 28.99 -2.92 -16.76
CA ALA A 689 29.47 -2.82 -18.14
C ALA A 689 30.46 -3.93 -18.50
N MET A 690 31.46 -4.13 -17.67
CA MET A 690 32.46 -5.20 -17.88
C MET A 690 31.85 -6.61 -17.78
N HIS A 691 30.85 -6.77 -16.92
CA HIS A 691 30.16 -8.05 -16.81
C HIS A 691 29.38 -8.39 -18.10
N CYS A 692 28.77 -7.40 -18.72
CA CYS A 692 27.96 -7.60 -19.93
C CYS A 692 28.79 -7.76 -21.22
N LEU A 693 30.10 -7.47 -21.25
CA LEU A 693 30.87 -7.37 -22.52
C LEU A 693 31.83 -8.54 -22.79
N GLY A 694 32.06 -9.47 -21.86
CA GLY A 694 32.92 -10.63 -22.10
C GLY A 694 34.37 -10.28 -22.45
N GLU A 695 34.84 -10.60 -23.69
CA GLU A 695 36.23 -10.41 -24.12
C GLU A 695 36.77 -8.99 -23.97
N PRO A 696 36.04 -7.91 -24.35
CA PRO A 696 36.47 -6.53 -24.10
C PRO A 696 36.76 -6.24 -22.63
N ALA A 697 35.97 -6.81 -21.71
CA ALA A 697 36.19 -6.68 -20.27
C ALA A 697 37.51 -7.32 -19.83
N VAL A 698 37.87 -8.47 -20.38
CA VAL A 698 39.16 -9.13 -20.11
C VAL A 698 40.36 -8.27 -20.53
N ARG A 699 40.25 -7.57 -21.67
CA ARG A 699 41.28 -6.64 -22.16
C ARG A 699 41.47 -5.46 -21.21
N ILE A 700 40.36 -4.87 -20.72
CA ILE A 700 40.38 -3.79 -19.73
C ILE A 700 41.01 -4.25 -18.41
N ARG A 701 40.56 -5.42 -17.88
CA ARG A 701 41.07 -5.97 -16.60
C ARG A 701 42.59 -6.16 -16.62
N LYS A 702 43.14 -6.60 -17.73
CA LYS A 702 44.61 -6.75 -17.90
C LYS A 702 45.40 -5.44 -17.76
N LYS A 703 44.73 -4.28 -17.89
CA LYS A 703 45.34 -2.94 -17.82
C LYS A 703 45.04 -2.24 -16.49
N LEU A 704 44.11 -2.77 -15.67
CA LEU A 704 43.82 -2.19 -14.36
C LEU A 704 44.94 -2.53 -13.36
N PRO A 705 45.22 -1.65 -12.38
CA PRO A 705 46.16 -1.96 -11.31
C PRO A 705 45.76 -3.18 -10.51
N VAL A 706 46.67 -4.04 -10.13
CA VAL A 706 46.39 -5.31 -9.40
C VAL A 706 45.59 -5.06 -8.12
N ARG A 707 45.83 -3.95 -7.41
CA ARG A 707 45.11 -3.58 -6.19
C ARG A 707 43.61 -3.21 -6.43
N GLU A 708 43.26 -2.85 -7.65
CA GLU A 708 41.89 -2.47 -8.03
C GLU A 708 41.13 -3.62 -8.71
N LEU A 709 41.83 -4.68 -9.12
CA LEU A 709 41.22 -5.83 -9.82
C LEU A 709 40.11 -6.46 -9.02
N SER A 710 40.29 -6.64 -7.72
CA SER A 710 39.25 -7.19 -6.83
C SER A 710 37.98 -6.33 -6.77
N ARG A 711 38.11 -5.00 -6.93
CA ARG A 711 36.97 -4.07 -6.91
C ARG A 711 36.15 -4.08 -8.22
N TYR A 712 36.73 -4.60 -9.30
CA TYR A 712 36.12 -4.69 -10.64
C TYR A 712 35.92 -6.13 -11.10
N SER A 713 36.28 -7.15 -10.28
CA SER A 713 36.12 -8.57 -10.58
C SER A 713 34.91 -9.14 -9.85
N LEU A 714 34.03 -9.80 -10.58
CA LEU A 714 32.93 -10.58 -9.98
C LEU A 714 33.32 -12.04 -9.73
N ARG A 715 34.48 -12.48 -10.26
CA ARG A 715 34.79 -13.88 -10.47
C ARG A 715 35.40 -14.58 -9.28
N ASP A 716 36.00 -13.87 -8.33
CA ASP A 716 36.74 -14.54 -7.23
C ASP A 716 35.82 -15.05 -6.09
N ASP A 717 34.52 -14.66 -6.11
CA ASP A 717 33.59 -15.02 -5.03
C ASP A 717 32.56 -16.11 -5.41
N PHE A 718 32.50 -16.56 -6.69
CA PHE A 718 31.42 -17.44 -7.18
C PHE A 718 31.95 -18.54 -8.15
N GLU A 719 32.95 -19.30 -7.77
CA GLU A 719 33.43 -20.42 -8.57
C GLU A 719 32.49 -21.64 -8.54
N GLY A 720 31.26 -21.55 -8.86
CA GLY A 720 30.41 -22.73 -8.90
C GLY A 720 29.10 -22.65 -9.66
N GLU A 721 28.44 -21.50 -9.67
CA GLU A 721 27.09 -21.44 -10.22
C GLU A 721 26.90 -20.47 -11.40
N SER A 722 27.82 -19.53 -11.63
CA SER A 722 27.68 -18.51 -12.67
C SER A 722 28.05 -18.94 -14.08
N GLU A 723 28.74 -20.07 -14.27
CA GLU A 723 29.13 -20.55 -15.62
C GLU A 723 27.94 -20.95 -16.49
N HIS A 724 26.84 -21.39 -15.88
CA HIS A 724 25.67 -21.84 -16.64
C HIS A 724 24.74 -20.73 -17.13
N LEU A 725 24.74 -19.56 -16.50
CA LEU A 725 23.83 -18.45 -16.87
C LEU A 725 24.41 -17.52 -17.96
N PHE A 726 25.73 -17.50 -18.13
CA PHE A 726 26.40 -16.59 -19.07
C PHE A 726 27.11 -17.29 -20.24
N GLN A 727 27.18 -18.61 -20.27
CA GLN A 727 27.65 -19.40 -21.44
C GLN A 727 26.63 -19.41 -22.60
N ALA A 728 25.44 -18.86 -22.40
CA ALA A 728 24.49 -18.62 -23.49
C ALA A 728 24.92 -17.51 -24.47
N GLY A 729 26.13 -17.00 -24.40
CA GLY A 729 26.66 -15.92 -25.24
C GLY A 729 27.26 -16.33 -26.58
N GLU A 730 27.34 -17.60 -26.93
CA GLU A 730 27.49 -18.06 -28.31
C GLU A 730 26.11 -18.36 -28.93
N VAL A 731 25.26 -17.35 -28.97
CA VAL A 731 24.13 -17.39 -29.87
C VAL A 731 24.70 -17.04 -31.23
N GLU A 732 24.79 -18.04 -32.13
CA GLU A 732 24.81 -17.80 -33.56
C GLU A 732 23.85 -16.66 -33.87
N ALA A 733 24.24 -15.76 -34.78
CA ALA A 733 23.38 -14.69 -35.28
C ALA A 733 22.12 -15.28 -35.91
N VAL A 734 21.17 -15.64 -35.08
CA VAL A 734 19.83 -15.95 -35.50
C VAL A 734 19.19 -14.61 -35.82
N ASP A 735 18.74 -14.45 -37.06
CA ASP A 735 17.91 -13.36 -37.53
C ASP A 735 16.98 -12.89 -36.42
N THR A 736 17.13 -11.66 -35.98
CA THR A 736 16.38 -11.05 -34.90
C THR A 736 14.89 -10.94 -35.24
N ILE A 737 14.18 -12.03 -35.13
CA ILE A 737 12.74 -11.99 -34.91
C ILE A 737 12.58 -11.54 -33.46
N GLY A 738 12.24 -10.28 -33.27
CA GLY A 738 12.04 -9.73 -31.93
C GLY A 738 11.11 -10.64 -31.13
N HIS A 739 11.43 -10.84 -29.84
CA HIS A 739 10.64 -11.69 -28.96
C HIS A 739 9.23 -11.11 -28.80
N ILE A 740 8.21 -11.88 -29.18
CA ILE A 740 6.81 -11.48 -29.01
C ILE A 740 6.25 -12.24 -27.81
N GLU A 741 5.93 -11.53 -26.75
CA GLU A 741 5.22 -12.06 -25.60
C GLU A 741 3.72 -11.81 -25.75
N MET A 742 2.92 -12.87 -25.67
CA MET A 742 1.46 -12.78 -25.72
C MET A 742 0.87 -13.26 -24.40
N ARG A 743 0.10 -12.41 -23.75
CA ARG A 743 -0.65 -12.75 -22.53
C ARG A 743 -2.09 -13.03 -22.91
N MET A 744 -2.48 -14.31 -22.78
CA MET A 744 -3.76 -14.85 -23.24
C MET A 744 -4.84 -14.87 -22.14
N PHE A 745 -4.49 -14.61 -20.87
CA PHE A 745 -5.45 -14.62 -19.76
C PHE A 745 -5.75 -13.21 -19.29
N GLY A 746 -7.01 -12.81 -19.34
CA GLY A 746 -7.46 -11.44 -19.08
C GLY A 746 -7.63 -10.64 -20.37
N THR A 747 -7.37 -9.34 -20.36
CA THR A 747 -7.31 -8.53 -21.59
C THR A 747 -6.12 -8.95 -22.42
N PHE A 748 -6.38 -9.37 -23.67
CA PHE A 748 -5.33 -9.72 -24.62
C PHE A 748 -4.29 -8.59 -24.72
N ARG A 749 -3.03 -8.93 -24.50
CA ARG A 749 -1.90 -8.03 -24.69
C ARG A 749 -0.81 -8.77 -25.45
N ALA A 750 -0.32 -8.16 -26.49
CA ALA A 750 0.86 -8.61 -27.21
C ALA A 750 1.94 -7.52 -27.09
N GLU A 751 3.13 -7.91 -26.71
CA GLU A 751 4.29 -7.03 -26.58
C GLU A 751 5.41 -7.58 -27.45
N ARG A 752 6.12 -6.71 -28.15
CA ARG A 752 7.33 -7.06 -28.88
C ARG A 752 8.52 -6.39 -28.22
N ASP A 753 9.44 -7.19 -27.70
CA ASP A 753 10.61 -6.71 -26.95
C ASP A 753 10.25 -5.81 -25.78
N GLY A 754 9.13 -6.13 -25.09
CA GLY A 754 8.61 -5.35 -23.95
C GLY A 754 7.77 -4.12 -24.33
N PHE A 755 7.48 -3.90 -25.62
CA PHE A 755 6.61 -2.80 -26.08
C PHE A 755 5.23 -3.30 -26.47
N PRO A 756 4.15 -2.68 -25.99
CA PRO A 756 2.81 -3.06 -26.39
C PRO A 756 2.61 -2.87 -27.90
N ILE A 757 2.17 -3.93 -28.56
CA ILE A 757 1.82 -3.88 -29.97
C ILE A 757 0.42 -3.25 -30.06
N THR A 758 0.36 -2.01 -30.51
CA THR A 758 -0.91 -1.30 -30.69
C THR A 758 -1.59 -1.72 -32.00
N ASP A 759 -2.91 -1.48 -32.11
CA ASP A 759 -3.71 -1.78 -33.32
C ASP A 759 -3.10 -1.22 -34.60
N LYS A 760 -2.38 -0.09 -34.51
CA LYS A 760 -1.68 0.51 -35.67
C LYS A 760 -0.44 -0.27 -36.10
N MET A 761 0.14 -1.07 -35.24
CA MET A 761 1.34 -1.86 -35.52
C MET A 761 0.99 -3.21 -36.16
N TRP A 762 -0.26 -3.67 -36.04
CA TRP A 762 -0.74 -4.85 -36.74
C TRP A 762 -0.94 -4.52 -38.23
N ARG A 763 -0.10 -5.10 -39.08
CA ARG A 763 -0.22 -4.88 -40.57
C ARG A 763 -1.51 -5.40 -41.17
N ARG A 764 -2.19 -6.36 -40.50
CA ARG A 764 -3.48 -6.90 -40.92
C ARG A 764 -4.36 -7.17 -39.71
N LYS A 765 -5.58 -6.69 -39.75
CA LYS A 765 -6.59 -6.89 -38.69
C LYS A 765 -6.85 -8.39 -38.40
N LYS A 766 -6.74 -9.25 -39.46
CA LYS A 766 -6.86 -10.71 -39.35
C LYS A 766 -5.73 -11.35 -38.52
N ALA A 767 -4.54 -10.77 -38.46
CA ALA A 767 -3.44 -11.30 -37.67
C ALA A 767 -3.65 -11.06 -36.17
N ALA A 768 -4.19 -9.88 -35.77
CA ALA A 768 -4.58 -9.61 -34.37
C ALA A 768 -5.67 -10.58 -33.91
N THR A 769 -6.73 -10.79 -34.71
CA THR A 769 -7.83 -11.73 -34.42
C THR A 769 -7.35 -13.20 -34.33
N LEU A 770 -6.32 -13.58 -35.11
CA LEU A 770 -5.74 -14.92 -35.04
C LEU A 770 -4.87 -15.11 -33.78
N ALA A 771 -4.20 -14.07 -33.34
CA ALA A 771 -3.40 -14.09 -32.12
C ALA A 771 -4.27 -14.07 -30.83
N GLU A 772 -5.48 -13.49 -30.91
CA GLU A 772 -6.48 -13.53 -29.82
C GLU A 772 -7.17 -14.89 -29.66
N ARG A 773 -7.24 -15.71 -30.74
CA ARG A 773 -7.77 -17.07 -30.72
C ARG A 773 -6.70 -18.12 -30.35
#